data_93e33bff21bc11fe9866d65194fd9f33
#
_entry.id   93e33bff21bc11fe9866d65194fd9f33
#
_cell.length_a   1.000
_cell.length_b   1.000
_cell.length_c   1.000
_cell.angle_alpha   90.00
_cell.angle_beta   90.00
_cell.angle_gamma   90.00
#
_symmetry.space_group_name_H-M   'P 1'
#
loop_
_entity.id
_entity.type
_entity.pdbx_description
1 polymer ?
#
loop_
_entity_poly.entity_id
_entity_poly.type
_entity_poly.pdbx_seq_one_letter_code
_entity_poly.pdbx_strand_id
1 'polypeptide(L)'
;RFKSDGSAIEFLHQFTNNTWAQSQNEFGDDFGGTANGAPIFFGGIPATIVPADAHTMTAKKINTVETAHAITPNYRQVDVFHGFTAAAGSNFIYSSNLPSRLQGKAMVCEPTMKIISLQDVQHDGTGYTAKDGFNLLASSDEWHSPVHAEVGPDGAIWYAEWENFIIQHNPTPSVERGGYKAETGPGGAHKNDLRDHSRGRIYRVVWDKAQKPQITSLQNANTAQLVSALGNDTQFWRLKAQQMLVEGNKLDASDALKKLVLANDGNIAAIHALWSLQGLNQLDESTHKAALLSRDPGLRRNAIRALGTDEKARALFFGSGVISDPDLTTRLAAFVKLAEFPTTEEIKTLVKRLNSDPLVKNDEWLHEAAALLAKKHKALNYKEGPNLLPNPSFELLGADGLPEGWKRRDYGRQPGNAGAEWTVLSGPANVHSGEHSVRCITRDNADTSLFATVPIKPHTDYKLSGWVRGHALKGKISLNDHYGRAETEKVTRDTKGQWQEVEVLFNSKEKTEASINILHVAKGDGYFDDVKLCELILEDDADKVVAGDPKRGENIFWHHPIAACMNCHMLGGKGSTVGPPLDGIAGRQNEAYITQSLMEPNAILAKGYEHLQISPMPPMGLILKPQELADVKAFILTLK
;
A
#
# COMPACT_ATOMS: atom_id res chain seq x y z
N ARG A 1 -8.29 -9.44 6.63
CA ARG A 1 -9.73 -9.16 6.67
C ARG A 1 -10.50 -10.49 6.72
N PHE A 2 -11.60 -10.53 7.41
CA PHE A 2 -12.45 -11.73 7.51
C PHE A 2 -13.93 -11.34 7.51
N LYS A 3 -14.78 -12.26 7.10
CA LYS A 3 -16.23 -12.09 7.23
C LYS A 3 -16.66 -12.33 8.68
N SER A 4 -17.68 -11.62 9.15
CA SER A 4 -18.18 -11.71 10.52
C SER A 4 -18.63 -13.12 10.93
N ASP A 5 -19.08 -13.91 9.97
CA ASP A 5 -19.46 -15.33 10.16
C ASP A 5 -18.26 -16.31 10.09
N GLY A 6 -17.05 -15.83 9.88
CA GLY A 6 -15.84 -16.64 9.75
C GLY A 6 -15.72 -17.44 8.46
N SER A 7 -16.63 -17.28 7.51
CA SER A 7 -16.65 -18.08 6.25
C SER A 7 -15.52 -17.75 5.28
N ALA A 8 -14.86 -16.61 5.43
CA ALA A 8 -13.74 -16.21 4.60
C ALA A 8 -12.74 -15.36 5.38
N ILE A 9 -11.45 -15.60 5.09
CA ILE A 9 -10.33 -14.79 5.56
C ILE A 9 -9.50 -14.36 4.37
N GLU A 10 -8.99 -13.15 4.39
CA GLU A 10 -8.22 -12.54 3.32
C GLU A 10 -7.01 -11.81 3.90
N PHE A 11 -5.85 -12.04 3.29
CA PHE A 11 -4.62 -11.36 3.66
C PHE A 11 -4.55 -10.00 2.96
N LEU A 12 -4.44 -8.91 3.72
CA LEU A 12 -4.43 -7.56 3.16
C LEU A 12 -3.03 -6.96 3.07
N HIS A 13 -2.30 -6.96 4.18
CA HIS A 13 -1.03 -6.26 4.25
C HIS A 13 0.03 -7.10 4.93
N GLN A 14 1.24 -7.07 4.38
CA GLN A 14 2.42 -7.58 5.02
C GLN A 14 3.20 -6.39 5.56
N PHE A 15 3.25 -6.31 6.88
CA PHE A 15 4.21 -5.46 7.58
C PHE A 15 5.56 -6.19 7.68
N THR A 16 6.57 -5.50 8.12
CA THR A 16 7.85 -6.15 8.44
C THR A 16 7.66 -7.15 9.61
N ASN A 17 8.70 -7.72 10.14
CA ASN A 17 8.61 -8.65 11.26
C ASN A 17 7.93 -8.05 12.51
N ASN A 18 7.36 -8.88 13.36
CA ASN A 18 6.91 -8.56 14.72
C ASN A 18 5.81 -7.48 14.80
N THR A 19 4.75 -7.63 14.01
CA THR A 19 3.61 -6.71 13.99
C THR A 19 2.75 -6.86 15.25
N TRP A 20 2.46 -5.74 15.94
CA TRP A 20 1.66 -5.67 17.16
C TRP A 20 0.56 -4.61 17.11
N ALA A 21 0.36 -3.98 15.99
CA ALA A 21 -0.64 -2.94 15.83
C ALA A 21 -1.36 -3.03 14.49
N GLN A 22 -2.66 -2.80 14.52
CA GLN A 22 -3.53 -2.58 13.36
C GLN A 22 -4.59 -1.56 13.74
N SER A 23 -4.81 -0.58 12.88
CA SER A 23 -5.84 0.44 13.07
C SER A 23 -6.29 1.03 11.74
N GLN A 24 -7.34 1.82 11.80
CA GLN A 24 -7.83 2.58 10.66
C GLN A 24 -8.10 4.03 11.08
N ASN A 25 -7.84 4.96 10.16
CA ASN A 25 -8.33 6.33 10.35
C ASN A 25 -9.85 6.37 10.13
N GLU A 26 -10.47 7.55 10.30
CA GLU A 26 -11.93 7.70 10.13
C GLU A 26 -12.41 7.51 8.69
N PHE A 27 -11.50 7.50 7.71
CA PHE A 27 -11.79 7.22 6.29
C PHE A 27 -11.59 5.75 5.91
N GLY A 28 -11.22 4.89 6.87
CA GLY A 28 -10.98 3.47 6.66
C GLY A 28 -9.69 3.16 5.90
N ASP A 29 -8.69 4.05 5.98
CA ASP A 29 -7.34 3.74 5.49
C ASP A 29 -6.60 2.90 6.53
N ASP A 30 -5.86 1.88 6.08
CA ASP A 30 -5.23 0.90 6.94
C ASP A 30 -3.86 1.37 7.44
N PHE A 31 -3.65 1.23 8.74
CA PHE A 31 -2.40 1.50 9.43
C PHE A 31 -2.04 0.34 10.36
N GLY A 32 -0.78 0.27 10.73
CA GLY A 32 -0.31 -0.67 11.71
C GLY A 32 1.09 -0.31 12.19
N GLY A 33 1.71 -1.20 12.96
CA GLY A 33 3.06 -0.97 13.46
C GLY A 33 3.75 -2.26 13.86
N THR A 34 5.08 -2.20 13.98
CA THR A 34 5.91 -3.28 14.51
C THR A 34 6.57 -2.87 15.81
N ALA A 35 6.94 -3.84 16.61
CA ALA A 35 7.63 -3.60 17.87
C ALA A 35 8.92 -2.80 17.69
N ASN A 36 9.66 -3.01 16.61
CA ASN A 36 11.04 -2.53 16.46
C ASN A 36 11.16 -1.45 15.38
N GLY A 37 11.42 -0.21 15.80
CA GLY A 37 11.84 0.90 14.94
C GLY A 37 10.80 1.46 13.97
N ALA A 38 9.60 0.90 13.95
CA ALA A 38 8.54 1.35 13.05
C ALA A 38 7.18 1.31 13.74
N PRO A 39 6.93 2.29 14.64
CA PRO A 39 5.70 2.36 15.42
C PRO A 39 4.45 2.53 14.57
N ILE A 40 4.58 3.07 13.35
CA ILE A 40 3.44 3.26 12.46
C ILE A 40 3.80 3.02 10.98
N PHE A 41 2.92 2.26 10.31
CA PHE A 41 2.93 2.00 8.87
C PHE A 41 1.63 2.45 8.23
N PHE A 42 1.68 2.76 6.96
CA PHE A 42 0.51 2.88 6.09
C PHE A 42 0.43 1.69 5.13
N GLY A 43 -0.75 1.06 5.06
CA GLY A 43 -1.07 -0.03 4.15
C GLY A 43 -1.77 0.49 2.89
N GLY A 44 -1.01 0.99 1.92
CA GLY A 44 -1.59 1.64 0.73
C GLY A 44 -2.10 0.67 -0.33
N ILE A 45 -1.42 -0.49 -0.49
CA ILE A 45 -1.74 -1.46 -1.54
C ILE A 45 -2.07 -2.80 -0.88
N PRO A 46 -3.31 -3.33 -1.01
CA PRO A 46 -3.65 -4.63 -0.43
C PRO A 46 -2.98 -5.78 -1.20
N ALA A 47 -2.53 -6.80 -0.48
CA ALA A 47 -1.90 -7.99 -1.06
C ALA A 47 -2.80 -8.75 -2.04
N THR A 48 -4.11 -8.56 -1.95
CA THR A 48 -5.09 -9.19 -2.85
C THR A 48 -4.93 -8.82 -4.32
N ILE A 49 -4.33 -7.67 -4.61
CA ILE A 49 -4.07 -7.24 -5.98
C ILE A 49 -2.64 -7.53 -6.45
N VAL A 50 -1.77 -7.97 -5.55
CA VAL A 50 -0.38 -8.28 -5.89
C VAL A 50 -0.33 -9.66 -6.57
N PRO A 51 0.16 -9.75 -7.82
CA PRO A 51 0.35 -11.04 -8.49
C PRO A 51 1.31 -11.93 -7.71
N ALA A 52 1.10 -13.26 -7.78
CA ALA A 52 1.88 -14.24 -7.01
C ALA A 52 3.40 -14.20 -7.31
N ASP A 53 3.75 -13.73 -8.50
CA ASP A 53 5.12 -13.56 -8.99
C ASP A 53 5.65 -12.12 -8.85
N ALA A 54 4.96 -11.27 -8.07
CA ALA A 54 5.41 -9.92 -7.74
C ALA A 54 5.78 -9.81 -6.27
N HIS A 55 6.90 -9.16 -5.99
CA HIS A 55 7.34 -8.83 -4.64
C HIS A 55 7.19 -7.33 -4.42
N THR A 56 6.08 -6.95 -3.82
CA THR A 56 5.77 -5.57 -3.49
C THR A 56 5.48 -5.45 -2.01
N MET A 57 6.06 -4.46 -1.36
CA MET A 57 5.69 -4.12 0.00
C MET A 57 4.30 -3.47 -0.01
N THR A 58 3.34 -4.14 0.60
CA THR A 58 1.95 -3.69 0.69
C THR A 58 1.74 -2.61 1.75
N ALA A 59 2.73 -2.43 2.64
CA ALA A 59 2.74 -1.43 3.69
C ALA A 59 4.15 -0.84 3.86
N LYS A 60 4.22 0.45 4.17
CA LYS A 60 5.47 1.20 4.34
C LYS A 60 5.49 1.97 5.63
N LYS A 61 6.66 2.00 6.29
CA LYS A 61 6.93 2.84 7.45
C LYS A 61 6.72 4.31 7.09
N ILE A 62 6.00 5.03 7.92
CA ILE A 62 5.68 6.45 7.70
C ILE A 62 6.20 7.39 8.79
N ASN A 63 6.67 6.87 9.93
CA ASN A 63 7.25 7.73 10.97
C ASN A 63 8.60 8.29 10.51
N THR A 64 8.76 9.62 10.68
CA THR A 64 9.96 10.37 10.31
C THR A 64 10.98 10.45 11.46
N VAL A 65 10.54 10.21 12.70
CA VAL A 65 11.36 10.23 13.92
C VAL A 65 11.25 8.88 14.62
N GLU A 66 12.37 8.36 15.05
CA GLU A 66 12.47 7.05 15.72
C GLU A 66 12.69 7.16 17.23
N THR A 67 12.94 8.37 17.73
CA THR A 67 13.20 8.61 19.16
C THR A 67 11.92 8.48 19.98
N ALA A 68 11.99 7.70 21.06
CA ALA A 68 10.94 7.60 22.07
C ALA A 68 11.31 8.46 23.30
N HIS A 69 10.39 9.26 23.79
CA HIS A 69 10.64 10.28 24.84
C HIS A 69 10.34 9.74 26.24
N ALA A 70 11.13 8.79 26.74
CA ALA A 70 11.00 8.28 28.08
C ALA A 70 11.37 9.33 29.15
N ILE A 71 10.67 9.30 30.29
CA ILE A 71 11.01 10.09 31.48
C ILE A 71 11.51 9.21 32.63
N THR A 72 11.36 7.89 32.54
CA THR A 72 11.91 6.96 33.50
C THR A 72 13.44 6.88 33.33
N PRO A 73 14.23 6.89 34.43
CA PRO A 73 15.68 6.78 34.34
C PRO A 73 16.15 5.36 33.98
N ASN A 74 15.34 4.35 34.27
CA ASN A 74 15.68 2.95 34.08
C ASN A 74 14.67 2.24 33.19
N TYR A 75 15.17 1.69 32.08
CA TYR A 75 14.43 0.84 31.17
C TYR A 75 15.41 -0.14 30.51
N ARG A 76 14.90 -1.30 30.07
CA ARG A 76 15.72 -2.32 29.44
C ARG A 76 15.41 -2.43 27.95
N GLN A 77 16.30 -1.92 27.13
CA GLN A 77 16.29 -2.15 25.68
C GLN A 77 17.43 -3.12 25.28
N VAL A 78 17.20 -3.94 24.26
CA VAL A 78 18.17 -4.93 23.79
C VAL A 78 18.45 -4.83 22.30
N ASP A 79 17.71 -4.01 21.58
CA ASP A 79 17.80 -3.82 20.13
C ASP A 79 17.72 -2.33 19.74
N VAL A 80 16.56 -1.72 19.59
CA VAL A 80 16.43 -0.32 19.15
C VAL A 80 16.63 0.63 20.34
N PHE A 81 17.86 1.07 20.56
CA PHE A 81 18.20 1.94 21.69
C PHE A 81 17.68 3.36 21.47
N HIS A 82 17.09 3.95 22.53
CA HIS A 82 16.43 5.27 22.56
C HIS A 82 15.24 5.43 21.62
N GLY A 83 14.85 4.38 20.90
CA GLY A 83 13.72 4.37 19.99
C GLY A 83 12.63 3.38 20.40
N PHE A 84 11.72 3.13 19.48
CA PHE A 84 10.64 2.16 19.67
C PHE A 84 11.20 0.74 19.54
N THR A 85 11.12 -0.03 20.61
CA THR A 85 11.66 -1.39 20.70
C THR A 85 10.59 -2.45 21.03
N ALA A 86 9.44 -2.03 21.57
CA ALA A 86 8.31 -2.90 21.89
C ALA A 86 6.97 -2.22 21.55
N ALA A 87 6.94 -1.39 20.51
CA ALA A 87 5.75 -0.65 20.14
C ALA A 87 4.55 -1.58 19.90
N ALA A 88 3.40 -1.24 20.48
CA ALA A 88 2.18 -2.02 20.43
C ALA A 88 0.94 -1.11 20.40
N GLY A 89 -0.16 -1.62 19.88
CA GLY A 89 -1.46 -0.95 19.85
C GLY A 89 -1.38 0.45 19.23
N SER A 90 -1.84 0.59 18.00
CA SER A 90 -1.89 1.88 17.30
C SER A 90 -3.36 2.18 17.03
N ASN A 91 -3.89 3.27 17.58
CA ASN A 91 -5.27 3.70 17.37
C ASN A 91 -5.36 5.22 17.23
N PHE A 92 -6.26 5.69 16.39
CA PHE A 92 -6.48 7.11 16.15
C PHE A 92 -7.43 7.74 17.19
N ILE A 93 -7.23 9.01 17.44
CA ILE A 93 -8.05 9.79 18.37
C ILE A 93 -9.13 10.54 17.60
N TYR A 94 -10.38 10.12 17.77
CA TYR A 94 -11.56 10.80 17.25
C TYR A 94 -12.63 10.89 18.33
N SER A 95 -12.62 12.00 19.06
CA SER A 95 -13.60 12.29 20.11
C SER A 95 -13.59 13.77 20.48
N SER A 96 -14.74 14.44 20.41
CA SER A 96 -14.91 15.83 20.88
C SER A 96 -14.69 15.99 22.40
N ASN A 97 -14.69 14.89 23.17
CA ASN A 97 -14.36 14.86 24.58
C ASN A 97 -12.86 14.90 24.88
N LEU A 98 -12.04 15.12 23.85
CA LEU A 98 -10.61 15.31 23.97
C LEU A 98 -10.19 16.62 23.27
N PRO A 99 -9.09 17.25 23.70
CA PRO A 99 -8.60 18.49 23.09
C PRO A 99 -8.45 18.41 21.57
N SER A 100 -8.79 19.48 20.86
CA SER A 100 -8.70 19.55 19.39
C SER A 100 -7.30 19.22 18.86
N ARG A 101 -6.24 19.60 19.58
CA ARG A 101 -4.85 19.27 19.24
C ARG A 101 -4.52 17.77 19.20
N LEU A 102 -5.38 16.93 19.74
CA LEU A 102 -5.19 15.47 19.77
C LEU A 102 -5.95 14.77 18.63
N GLN A 103 -6.92 15.43 18.01
CA GLN A 103 -7.75 14.82 16.98
C GLN A 103 -6.91 14.36 15.78
N GLY A 104 -7.21 13.17 15.26
CA GLY A 104 -6.51 12.58 14.11
C GLY A 104 -5.10 12.07 14.39
N LYS A 105 -4.58 12.22 15.61
CA LYS A 105 -3.28 11.64 15.98
C LYS A 105 -3.42 10.16 16.30
N ALA A 106 -2.40 9.37 15.92
CA ALA A 106 -2.30 7.98 16.31
C ALA A 106 -1.59 7.85 17.67
N MET A 107 -2.15 7.02 18.55
CA MET A 107 -1.54 6.63 19.82
C MET A 107 -0.73 5.36 19.61
N VAL A 108 0.52 5.34 20.02
CA VAL A 108 1.38 4.15 20.02
C VAL A 108 1.88 3.89 21.44
N CYS A 109 1.56 2.73 21.99
CA CYS A 109 2.08 2.29 23.27
C CYS A 109 3.52 1.79 23.10
N GLU A 110 4.41 2.20 23.99
CA GLU A 110 5.78 1.69 24.06
C GLU A 110 6.08 1.26 25.52
N PRO A 111 5.76 0.01 25.84
CA PRO A 111 5.83 -0.48 27.22
C PRO A 111 7.26 -0.51 27.78
N THR A 112 8.30 -0.65 26.96
CA THR A 112 9.69 -0.59 27.43
C THR A 112 10.07 0.80 27.90
N MET A 113 9.65 1.83 27.14
CA MET A 113 9.95 3.24 27.44
C MET A 113 8.92 3.89 28.38
N LYS A 114 7.87 3.15 28.80
CA LYS A 114 6.85 3.58 29.75
C LYS A 114 6.00 4.77 29.26
N ILE A 115 5.69 4.77 27.94
CA ILE A 115 4.99 5.89 27.30
C ILE A 115 3.82 5.43 26.43
N ILE A 116 2.89 6.34 26.22
CA ILE A 116 2.00 6.35 25.06
C ILE A 116 2.42 7.54 24.20
N SER A 117 3.07 7.26 23.09
CA SER A 117 3.54 8.25 22.12
C SER A 117 2.41 8.67 21.19
N LEU A 118 2.40 9.92 20.79
CA LEU A 118 1.52 10.44 19.74
C LEU A 118 2.29 10.54 18.43
N GLN A 119 1.66 10.06 17.37
CA GLN A 119 2.14 10.23 16.01
C GLN A 119 1.20 11.19 15.27
N ASP A 120 1.75 12.29 14.78
CA ASP A 120 1.01 13.30 14.01
C ASP A 120 0.96 12.89 12.55
N VAL A 121 -0.07 12.13 12.18
CA VAL A 121 -0.24 11.54 10.84
C VAL A 121 -0.84 12.58 9.90
N GLN A 122 -0.15 12.84 8.80
CA GLN A 122 -0.53 13.83 7.79
C GLN A 122 -0.44 13.21 6.40
N HIS A 123 -1.27 13.69 5.45
CA HIS A 123 -1.14 13.31 4.05
C HIS A 123 0.21 13.76 3.48
N ASP A 124 0.80 12.90 2.66
CA ASP A 124 2.02 13.15 1.91
C ASP A 124 1.89 12.49 0.52
N GLY A 125 1.57 13.30 -0.48
CA GLY A 125 1.20 12.80 -1.79
C GLY A 125 -0.01 11.85 -1.71
N THR A 126 0.17 10.67 -2.25
CA THR A 126 -0.83 9.58 -2.21
C THR A 126 -0.89 8.88 -0.85
N GLY A 127 0.20 8.89 -0.11
CA GLY A 127 0.34 8.23 1.18
C GLY A 127 0.25 9.16 2.37
N TYR A 128 0.98 8.79 3.40
CA TYR A 128 1.02 9.51 4.67
C TYR A 128 2.46 9.60 5.20
N THR A 129 2.69 10.63 6.01
CA THR A 129 3.86 10.77 6.87
C THR A 129 3.40 10.92 8.32
N ALA A 130 4.19 10.44 9.27
CA ALA A 130 3.92 10.59 10.69
C ALA A 130 5.06 11.34 11.37
N LYS A 131 4.75 12.53 11.89
CA LYS A 131 5.69 13.34 12.66
C LYS A 131 5.58 13.02 14.13
N ASP A 132 6.64 13.29 14.87
CA ASP A 132 6.65 13.17 16.32
C ASP A 132 5.64 14.15 16.95
N GLY A 133 4.62 13.61 17.58
CA GLY A 133 3.61 14.34 18.35
C GLY A 133 3.91 14.38 19.84
N PHE A 134 5.10 13.86 20.24
CA PHE A 134 5.52 13.70 21.62
C PHE A 134 4.67 12.67 22.38
N ASN A 135 4.53 12.78 23.70
CA ASN A 135 3.81 11.83 24.52
C ASN A 135 2.40 12.30 24.88
N LEU A 136 1.42 11.40 24.80
CA LEU A 136 0.16 11.54 25.53
C LEU A 136 0.36 11.26 27.02
N LEU A 137 1.16 10.23 27.32
CA LEU A 137 1.47 9.76 28.65
C LEU A 137 2.93 9.33 28.74
N ALA A 138 3.57 9.64 29.84
CA ALA A 138 4.87 9.12 30.21
C ALA A 138 4.90 8.85 31.73
N SER A 139 5.51 7.75 32.14
CA SER A 139 5.65 7.39 33.56
C SER A 139 7.11 7.36 33.98
N SER A 140 7.37 7.84 35.20
CA SER A 140 8.64 7.63 35.90
C SER A 140 8.70 6.28 36.62
N ASP A 141 7.58 5.59 36.73
CA ASP A 141 7.51 4.24 37.31
C ASP A 141 8.06 3.24 36.30
N GLU A 142 9.12 2.53 36.67
CA GLU A 142 9.83 1.56 35.84
C GLU A 142 9.00 0.31 35.51
N TRP A 143 7.89 0.07 36.23
CA TRP A 143 7.00 -1.06 36.02
C TRP A 143 5.82 -0.71 35.14
N HIS A 144 5.47 0.56 35.01
CA HIS A 144 4.35 1.00 34.19
C HIS A 144 4.59 0.69 32.71
N SER A 145 3.73 -0.13 32.09
CA SER A 145 3.96 -0.66 30.74
C SER A 145 2.68 -0.65 29.92
N PRO A 146 2.31 0.47 29.29
CA PRO A 146 1.11 0.56 28.46
C PRO A 146 1.28 -0.31 27.19
N VAL A 147 0.28 -1.13 26.86
CA VAL A 147 0.34 -2.08 25.75
C VAL A 147 -0.76 -1.89 24.71
N HIS A 148 -1.85 -1.21 25.07
CA HIS A 148 -2.94 -0.89 24.13
C HIS A 148 -3.71 0.33 24.63
N ALA A 149 -4.04 1.24 23.73
CA ALA A 149 -4.82 2.43 24.04
C ALA A 149 -5.85 2.71 22.93
N GLU A 150 -7.08 3.08 23.32
CA GLU A 150 -8.15 3.44 22.39
C GLU A 150 -9.12 4.45 23.00
N VAL A 151 -9.90 5.10 22.14
CA VAL A 151 -10.99 5.99 22.59
C VAL A 151 -12.22 5.14 22.91
N GLY A 152 -12.62 5.16 24.16
CA GLY A 152 -13.78 4.40 24.65
C GLY A 152 -15.14 5.08 24.43
N PRO A 153 -16.22 4.42 24.88
CA PRO A 153 -17.60 4.88 24.65
C PRO A 153 -17.93 6.23 25.29
N ASP A 154 -17.19 6.64 26.30
CA ASP A 154 -17.35 7.93 26.97
C ASP A 154 -16.50 9.06 26.34
N GLY A 155 -15.80 8.74 25.25
CA GLY A 155 -14.92 9.65 24.55
C GLY A 155 -13.58 9.91 25.23
N ALA A 156 -13.31 9.27 26.36
CA ALA A 156 -12.01 9.28 27.03
C ALA A 156 -11.06 8.24 26.40
N ILE A 157 -9.76 8.37 26.68
CA ILE A 157 -8.79 7.36 26.28
C ILE A 157 -8.68 6.31 27.36
N TRP A 158 -8.87 5.05 26.98
CA TRP A 158 -8.67 3.90 27.84
C TRP A 158 -7.42 3.16 27.39
N TYR A 159 -6.58 2.76 28.38
CA TYR A 159 -5.40 1.96 28.04
C TYR A 159 -5.18 0.83 29.03
N ALA A 160 -4.72 -0.29 28.48
CA ALA A 160 -4.28 -1.43 29.26
C ALA A 160 -2.80 -1.28 29.62
N GLU A 161 -2.49 -1.59 30.85
CA GLU A 161 -1.17 -1.52 31.45
C GLU A 161 -0.77 -2.89 31.97
N TRP A 162 0.46 -3.32 31.67
CA TRP A 162 0.94 -4.68 31.91
C TRP A 162 1.70 -4.84 33.22
N GLU A 163 2.17 -3.78 33.84
CA GLU A 163 2.98 -3.82 35.07
C GLU A 163 4.22 -4.70 34.94
N ASN A 164 5.13 -4.37 34.05
CA ASN A 164 6.35 -5.13 33.81
C ASN A 164 7.58 -4.25 33.58
N PHE A 165 8.69 -4.58 34.24
CA PHE A 165 9.96 -3.94 33.95
C PHE A 165 10.61 -4.54 32.69
N ILE A 166 10.65 -5.87 32.57
CA ILE A 166 11.21 -6.57 31.41
C ILE A 166 10.09 -6.91 30.43
N ILE A 167 10.01 -6.18 29.32
CA ILE A 167 9.04 -6.40 28.26
C ILE A 167 9.55 -7.42 27.25
N GLN A 168 10.77 -7.23 26.75
CA GLN A 168 11.35 -8.10 25.74
C GLN A 168 11.86 -9.41 26.36
N HIS A 169 11.61 -10.53 25.68
CA HIS A 169 12.08 -11.84 26.11
C HIS A 169 13.53 -12.14 25.67
N ASN A 170 14.06 -11.42 24.71
CA ASN A 170 15.42 -11.58 24.18
C ASN A 170 16.43 -10.66 24.87
N PRO A 171 17.69 -11.06 24.94
CA PRO A 171 18.16 -12.44 24.82
C PRO A 171 17.80 -13.26 26.06
N THR A 172 17.32 -14.50 25.88
CA THR A 172 17.19 -15.46 26.96
C THR A 172 18.58 -15.89 27.42
N PRO A 173 18.93 -15.79 28.70
CA PRO A 173 20.22 -16.26 29.19
C PRO A 173 20.46 -17.74 28.88
N SER A 174 21.66 -18.08 28.42
CA SER A 174 22.07 -19.46 28.21
C SER A 174 23.55 -19.64 28.51
N VAL A 175 23.95 -20.87 28.83
CA VAL A 175 25.34 -21.22 29.13
C VAL A 175 26.25 -20.97 27.92
N GLU A 176 25.76 -21.25 26.72
CA GLU A 176 26.51 -21.06 25.45
C GLU A 176 26.81 -19.60 25.17
N ARG A 177 26.04 -18.69 25.78
CA ARG A 177 26.24 -17.21 25.67
C ARG A 177 26.99 -16.64 26.87
N GLY A 178 27.62 -17.49 27.68
CA GLY A 178 28.35 -17.07 28.88
C GLY A 178 27.45 -16.68 30.07
N GLY A 179 26.18 -17.01 30.03
CA GLY A 179 25.21 -16.82 31.10
C GLY A 179 24.84 -18.11 31.84
N TYR A 180 23.66 -18.15 32.38
CA TYR A 180 23.11 -19.32 33.09
C TYR A 180 22.00 -19.97 32.26
N LYS A 181 21.63 -21.23 32.61
CA LYS A 181 20.48 -21.92 32.03
C LYS A 181 19.19 -21.30 32.60
N ALA A 182 18.55 -20.45 31.84
CA ALA A 182 17.30 -19.81 32.25
C ALA A 182 16.14 -20.81 32.29
N GLU A 183 15.30 -20.71 33.32
CA GLU A 183 13.98 -21.34 33.30
C GLU A 183 13.07 -20.56 32.37
N THR A 184 12.36 -21.23 31.48
CA THR A 184 11.46 -20.61 30.52
C THR A 184 10.00 -20.94 30.81
N GLY A 185 9.14 -19.95 30.63
CA GLY A 185 7.68 -20.08 30.71
C GLY A 185 7.03 -20.16 29.31
N PRO A 186 5.71 -19.90 29.24
CA PRO A 186 4.98 -19.85 27.97
C PRO A 186 5.65 -18.93 26.95
N GLY A 187 5.63 -19.30 25.67
CA GLY A 187 6.25 -18.52 24.60
C GLY A 187 7.79 -18.48 24.63
N GLY A 188 8.46 -19.31 25.47
CA GLY A 188 9.91 -19.34 25.57
C GLY A 188 10.52 -18.16 26.36
N ALA A 189 9.72 -17.29 26.96
CA ALA A 189 10.20 -16.20 27.80
C ALA A 189 10.85 -16.75 29.08
N HIS A 190 12.06 -16.28 29.42
CA HIS A 190 12.72 -16.70 30.65
C HIS A 190 11.99 -16.15 31.87
N LYS A 191 11.87 -16.97 32.93
CA LYS A 191 11.32 -16.53 34.21
C LYS A 191 12.32 -15.63 34.92
N ASN A 192 11.82 -14.52 35.46
CA ASN A 192 12.61 -13.52 36.18
C ASN A 192 11.71 -12.72 37.12
N ASP A 193 12.20 -12.35 38.31
CA ASP A 193 11.44 -11.58 39.30
C ASP A 193 11.03 -10.19 38.81
N LEU A 194 11.72 -9.67 37.76
CA LEU A 194 11.36 -8.41 37.09
C LEU A 194 10.26 -8.60 36.01
N ARG A 195 9.61 -9.76 35.97
CA ARG A 195 8.44 -10.05 35.14
C ARG A 195 7.27 -10.43 36.02
N ASP A 196 6.27 -9.56 36.05
CA ASP A 196 5.03 -9.82 36.77
C ASP A 196 3.98 -10.46 35.85
N HIS A 197 3.26 -11.45 36.34
CA HIS A 197 2.17 -12.12 35.65
C HIS A 197 0.83 -12.03 36.43
N SER A 198 0.81 -11.28 37.53
CA SER A 198 -0.32 -11.26 38.45
C SER A 198 -0.99 -9.90 38.56
N ARG A 199 -0.36 -8.83 38.07
CA ARG A 199 -0.85 -7.46 38.13
C ARG A 199 -0.96 -6.87 36.74
N GLY A 200 -2.05 -6.24 36.48
CA GLY A 200 -2.32 -5.44 35.31
C GLY A 200 -3.44 -4.47 35.63
N ARG A 201 -3.52 -3.39 34.91
CA ARG A 201 -4.51 -2.34 35.18
C ARG A 201 -5.12 -1.85 33.88
N ILE A 202 -6.32 -1.29 34.01
CA ILE A 202 -6.94 -0.51 32.94
C ILE A 202 -7.10 0.90 33.47
N TYR A 203 -6.50 1.84 32.78
CA TYR A 203 -6.57 3.26 33.11
C TYR A 203 -7.46 4.01 32.14
N ARG A 204 -7.94 5.15 32.60
CA ARG A 204 -8.78 6.06 31.83
C ARG A 204 -8.22 7.47 31.90
N VAL A 205 -7.87 8.06 30.77
CA VAL A 205 -7.39 9.43 30.65
C VAL A 205 -8.56 10.32 30.25
N VAL A 206 -8.92 11.24 31.12
CA VAL A 206 -10.06 12.15 30.95
C VAL A 206 -9.57 13.57 30.84
N TRP A 207 -10.09 14.31 29.88
CA TRP A 207 -9.88 15.74 29.82
C TRP A 207 -10.73 16.44 30.88
N ASP A 208 -10.15 17.41 31.59
CA ASP A 208 -10.82 18.18 32.66
C ASP A 208 -12.02 19.01 32.16
N LYS A 209 -12.06 19.32 30.85
CA LYS A 209 -13.15 20.03 30.17
C LYS A 209 -14.08 19.11 29.37
N ALA A 210 -13.95 17.80 29.53
CA ALA A 210 -14.81 16.84 28.84
C ALA A 210 -16.28 17.03 29.24
N GLN A 211 -17.17 16.94 28.26
CA GLN A 211 -18.62 17.02 28.46
C GLN A 211 -19.19 15.64 28.78
N LYS A 212 -20.43 15.61 29.27
CA LYS A 212 -21.13 14.33 29.41
C LYS A 212 -21.37 13.73 28.05
N PRO A 213 -21.08 12.43 27.85
CA PRO A 213 -21.33 11.76 26.59
C PRO A 213 -22.80 11.88 26.18
N GLN A 214 -23.06 12.20 24.92
CA GLN A 214 -24.42 12.25 24.37
C GLN A 214 -25.05 10.86 24.30
N ILE A 215 -24.26 9.86 24.00
CA ILE A 215 -24.66 8.44 23.94
C ILE A 215 -23.92 7.69 25.03
N THR A 216 -24.67 6.98 25.86
CA THR A 216 -24.14 6.09 26.92
C THR A 216 -24.44 4.63 26.63
N SER A 217 -25.44 4.34 25.79
CA SER A 217 -25.81 3.01 25.32
C SER A 217 -26.67 3.09 24.06
N LEU A 218 -26.47 2.15 23.14
CA LEU A 218 -27.34 1.93 21.98
C LEU A 218 -28.17 0.65 22.11
N GLN A 219 -28.14 -0.02 23.25
CA GLN A 219 -28.80 -1.33 23.46
C GLN A 219 -30.29 -1.33 23.07
N ASN A 220 -31.02 -0.27 23.39
CA ASN A 220 -32.43 -0.12 23.09
C ASN A 220 -32.71 0.96 22.04
N ALA A 221 -31.71 1.32 21.24
CA ALA A 221 -31.87 2.35 20.22
C ALA A 221 -32.78 1.86 19.09
N ASN A 222 -33.75 2.68 18.70
CA ASN A 222 -34.53 2.45 17.49
C ASN A 222 -33.71 2.80 16.25
N THR A 223 -34.23 2.47 15.05
CA THR A 223 -33.56 2.69 13.78
C THR A 223 -33.14 4.14 13.56
N ALA A 224 -34.02 5.11 13.89
CA ALA A 224 -33.71 6.53 13.73
C ALA A 224 -32.58 6.99 14.65
N GLN A 225 -32.51 6.48 15.87
CA GLN A 225 -31.43 6.76 16.81
C GLN A 225 -30.10 6.15 16.32
N LEU A 226 -30.11 4.93 15.76
CA LEU A 226 -28.93 4.32 15.16
C LEU A 226 -28.42 5.13 13.96
N VAL A 227 -29.30 5.57 13.07
CA VAL A 227 -28.93 6.43 11.93
C VAL A 227 -28.33 7.75 12.41
N SER A 228 -28.92 8.39 13.44
CA SER A 228 -28.38 9.62 14.02
C SER A 228 -26.99 9.40 14.64
N ALA A 229 -26.74 8.24 15.25
CA ALA A 229 -25.46 7.92 15.88
C ALA A 229 -24.31 7.71 14.86
N LEU A 230 -24.58 7.54 13.57
CA LEU A 230 -23.55 7.50 12.52
C LEU A 230 -22.78 8.83 12.38
N GLY A 231 -23.36 9.93 12.84
CA GLY A 231 -22.71 11.24 12.89
C GLY A 231 -22.16 11.62 14.28
N ASN A 232 -22.06 10.68 15.22
CA ASN A 232 -21.55 10.98 16.56
C ASN A 232 -20.07 11.40 16.51
N ASP A 233 -19.68 12.33 17.36
CA ASP A 233 -18.30 12.84 17.45
C ASP A 233 -17.28 11.76 17.83
N THR A 234 -17.72 10.73 18.55
CA THR A 234 -16.88 9.61 18.97
C THR A 234 -16.97 8.46 17.95
N GLN A 235 -15.86 8.09 17.34
CA GLN A 235 -15.81 7.01 16.34
C GLN A 235 -16.38 5.69 16.89
N PHE A 236 -16.18 5.39 18.17
CA PHE A 236 -16.75 4.21 18.83
C PHE A 236 -18.25 4.06 18.55
N TRP A 237 -19.03 5.15 18.71
CA TRP A 237 -20.46 5.10 18.51
C TRP A 237 -20.86 5.03 17.03
N ARG A 238 -20.10 5.67 16.15
CA ARG A 238 -20.32 5.57 14.71
C ARG A 238 -20.20 4.12 14.22
N LEU A 239 -19.11 3.45 14.60
CA LEU A 239 -18.86 2.04 14.25
C LEU A 239 -19.90 1.13 14.90
N LYS A 240 -20.26 1.36 16.15
CA LYS A 240 -21.27 0.55 16.85
C LYS A 240 -22.65 0.69 16.23
N ALA A 241 -23.05 1.89 15.86
CA ALA A 241 -24.33 2.14 15.19
C ALA A 241 -24.37 1.46 13.80
N GLN A 242 -23.29 1.59 13.02
CA GLN A 242 -23.16 0.90 11.73
C GLN A 242 -23.29 -0.62 11.88
N GLN A 243 -22.58 -1.20 12.86
CA GLN A 243 -22.66 -2.63 13.17
C GLN A 243 -24.11 -3.04 13.48
N MET A 244 -24.77 -2.30 14.38
CA MET A 244 -26.15 -2.63 14.81
C MET A 244 -27.19 -2.47 13.67
N LEU A 245 -26.98 -1.52 12.77
CA LEU A 245 -27.84 -1.36 11.58
C LEU A 245 -27.72 -2.59 10.66
N VAL A 246 -26.48 -3.01 10.37
CA VAL A 246 -26.21 -4.11 9.44
C VAL A 246 -26.58 -5.46 10.06
N GLU A 247 -26.06 -5.79 11.25
CA GLU A 247 -26.31 -7.07 11.91
C GLU A 247 -27.80 -7.21 12.33
N GLY A 248 -28.43 -6.10 12.68
CA GLY A 248 -29.87 -6.05 12.99
C GLY A 248 -30.78 -6.05 11.76
N ASN A 249 -30.19 -6.12 10.53
CA ASN A 249 -30.92 -6.08 9.26
C ASN A 249 -31.98 -4.96 9.19
N LYS A 250 -31.59 -3.73 9.56
CA LYS A 250 -32.48 -2.57 9.68
C LYS A 250 -32.81 -1.96 8.32
N LEU A 251 -33.60 -2.68 7.50
CA LEU A 251 -33.98 -2.25 6.15
C LEU A 251 -34.80 -0.95 6.14
N ASP A 252 -35.54 -0.66 7.21
CA ASP A 252 -36.28 0.58 7.42
C ASP A 252 -35.39 1.83 7.55
N ALA A 253 -34.06 1.65 7.74
CA ALA A 253 -33.09 2.74 7.71
C ALA A 253 -32.77 3.25 6.30
N SER A 254 -33.07 2.48 5.24
CA SER A 254 -32.49 2.68 3.89
C SER A 254 -32.68 4.09 3.35
N ASP A 255 -33.87 4.68 3.45
CA ASP A 255 -34.13 6.03 2.92
C ASP A 255 -33.39 7.12 3.72
N ALA A 256 -33.27 6.96 5.04
CA ALA A 256 -32.52 7.88 5.87
C ALA A 256 -31.01 7.80 5.59
N LEU A 257 -30.49 6.59 5.39
CA LEU A 257 -29.08 6.35 5.02
C LEU A 257 -28.76 6.94 3.65
N LYS A 258 -29.63 6.75 2.65
CA LYS A 258 -29.48 7.37 1.32
C LYS A 258 -29.43 8.90 1.42
N LYS A 259 -30.29 9.50 2.24
CA LYS A 259 -30.27 10.96 2.47
C LYS A 259 -28.93 11.43 3.02
N LEU A 260 -28.31 10.71 3.95
CA LEU A 260 -26.98 11.05 4.47
C LEU A 260 -25.89 11.02 3.39
N VAL A 261 -25.90 10.00 2.53
CA VAL A 261 -24.96 9.92 1.41
C VAL A 261 -25.16 11.06 0.41
N LEU A 262 -26.44 11.37 0.11
CA LEU A 262 -26.79 12.39 -0.88
C LEU A 262 -26.65 13.83 -0.38
N ALA A 263 -26.52 14.06 0.92
CA ALA A 263 -26.33 15.40 1.50
C ALA A 263 -25.07 16.08 0.99
N ASN A 264 -24.01 15.31 0.71
CA ASN A 264 -22.75 15.78 0.12
C ASN A 264 -22.14 17.00 0.86
N ASP A 265 -22.28 16.99 2.20
CA ASP A 265 -21.89 18.07 3.09
C ASP A 265 -20.55 17.86 3.79
N GLY A 266 -19.82 16.77 3.43
CA GLY A 266 -18.56 16.39 4.07
C GLY A 266 -18.73 15.78 5.47
N ASN A 267 -19.95 15.44 5.88
CA ASN A 267 -20.19 14.81 7.17
C ASN A 267 -19.73 13.34 7.13
N ILE A 268 -18.96 12.94 8.15
CA ILE A 268 -18.45 11.57 8.30
C ILE A 268 -19.57 10.52 8.33
N ALA A 269 -20.77 10.90 8.75
CA ALA A 269 -21.94 10.04 8.73
C ALA A 269 -22.24 9.45 7.33
N ALA A 270 -21.91 10.17 6.26
CA ALA A 270 -22.13 9.72 4.89
C ALA A 270 -21.31 8.46 4.57
N ILE A 271 -20.08 8.36 5.07
CA ILE A 271 -19.23 7.17 4.90
C ILE A 271 -19.85 5.98 5.63
N HIS A 272 -20.25 6.15 6.87
CA HIS A 272 -20.90 5.09 7.65
C HIS A 272 -22.25 4.68 7.07
N ALA A 273 -23.02 5.64 6.53
CA ALA A 273 -24.27 5.38 5.83
C ALA A 273 -24.07 4.58 4.53
N LEU A 274 -23.05 4.91 3.74
CA LEU A 274 -22.65 4.16 2.54
C LEU A 274 -22.38 2.69 2.87
N TRP A 275 -21.54 2.44 3.89
CA TRP A 275 -21.21 1.07 4.31
C TRP A 275 -22.38 0.34 4.95
N SER A 276 -23.27 1.06 5.66
CA SER A 276 -24.53 0.46 6.15
C SER A 276 -25.44 0.03 5.01
N LEU A 277 -25.62 0.87 3.98
CA LEU A 277 -26.38 0.51 2.77
C LEU A 277 -25.76 -0.67 2.04
N GLN A 278 -24.43 -0.71 1.90
CA GLN A 278 -23.71 -1.82 1.31
C GLN A 278 -23.94 -3.12 2.10
N GLY A 279 -23.80 -3.08 3.42
CA GLY A 279 -23.99 -4.24 4.30
C GLY A 279 -25.43 -4.75 4.33
N LEU A 280 -26.41 -3.86 4.14
CA LEU A 280 -27.84 -4.18 4.03
C LEU A 280 -28.26 -4.60 2.62
N ASN A 281 -27.37 -4.60 1.62
CA ASN A 281 -27.69 -4.77 0.20
C ASN A 281 -28.74 -3.76 -0.32
N GLN A 282 -28.73 -2.53 0.19
CA GLN A 282 -29.63 -1.43 -0.15
C GLN A 282 -28.95 -0.26 -0.87
N LEU A 283 -27.67 -0.39 -1.20
CA LEU A 283 -26.92 0.61 -1.96
C LEU A 283 -27.30 0.53 -3.43
N ASP A 284 -28.22 1.40 -3.86
CA ASP A 284 -28.63 1.48 -5.26
C ASP A 284 -27.62 2.26 -6.12
N GLU A 285 -27.73 2.08 -7.44
CA GLU A 285 -26.84 2.65 -8.44
C GLU A 285 -26.79 4.19 -8.36
N SER A 286 -27.93 4.84 -8.17
CA SER A 286 -28.02 6.31 -8.12
C SER A 286 -27.32 6.89 -6.90
N THR A 287 -27.51 6.26 -5.74
CA THR A 287 -26.84 6.63 -4.49
C THR A 287 -25.34 6.36 -4.57
N HIS A 288 -24.94 5.22 -5.13
CA HIS A 288 -23.53 4.87 -5.32
C HIS A 288 -22.83 5.85 -6.27
N LYS A 289 -23.47 6.17 -7.40
CA LYS A 289 -22.97 7.17 -8.35
C LYS A 289 -22.79 8.54 -7.68
N ALA A 290 -23.75 8.98 -6.89
CA ALA A 290 -23.66 10.24 -6.15
C ALA A 290 -22.47 10.24 -5.17
N ALA A 291 -22.22 9.13 -4.48
CA ALA A 291 -21.07 8.98 -3.58
C ALA A 291 -19.74 9.02 -4.34
N LEU A 292 -19.63 8.40 -5.53
CA LEU A 292 -18.46 8.47 -6.40
C LEU A 292 -18.17 9.88 -6.93
N LEU A 293 -19.16 10.73 -7.00
CA LEU A 293 -19.07 12.13 -7.47
C LEU A 293 -19.12 13.14 -6.31
N SER A 294 -19.02 12.68 -5.07
CA SER A 294 -19.05 13.56 -3.89
C SER A 294 -17.90 14.58 -3.91
N ARG A 295 -18.12 15.74 -3.28
CA ARG A 295 -17.04 16.72 -3.01
C ARG A 295 -16.03 16.21 -1.98
N ASP A 296 -16.48 15.36 -1.05
CA ASP A 296 -15.63 14.75 -0.03
C ASP A 296 -14.79 13.59 -0.62
N PRO A 297 -13.45 13.72 -0.67
CA PRO A 297 -12.58 12.66 -1.16
C PRO A 297 -12.67 11.38 -0.31
N GLY A 298 -12.92 11.49 1.00
CA GLY A 298 -13.12 10.34 1.88
C GLY A 298 -14.34 9.53 1.47
N LEU A 299 -15.46 10.19 1.14
CA LEU A 299 -16.66 9.50 0.66
C LEU A 299 -16.43 8.89 -0.73
N ARG A 300 -15.79 9.60 -1.67
CA ARG A 300 -15.45 9.04 -2.99
C ARG A 300 -14.59 7.79 -2.86
N ARG A 301 -13.56 7.84 -2.02
CA ARG A 301 -12.65 6.72 -1.76
C ARG A 301 -13.39 5.50 -1.22
N ASN A 302 -14.29 5.69 -0.27
CA ASN A 302 -15.12 4.61 0.26
C ASN A 302 -16.14 4.10 -0.75
N ALA A 303 -16.70 4.96 -1.59
CA ALA A 303 -17.57 4.54 -2.68
C ALA A 303 -16.84 3.67 -3.72
N ILE A 304 -15.58 4.00 -4.04
CA ILE A 304 -14.72 3.14 -4.89
C ILE A 304 -14.51 1.76 -4.25
N ARG A 305 -14.19 1.72 -2.95
CA ARG A 305 -13.99 0.46 -2.21
C ARG A 305 -15.26 -0.40 -2.15
N ALA A 306 -16.43 0.24 -2.10
CA ALA A 306 -17.73 -0.43 -2.06
C ALA A 306 -18.19 -0.97 -3.43
N LEU A 307 -17.54 -0.61 -4.55
CA LEU A 307 -17.87 -1.16 -5.87
C LEU A 307 -17.64 -2.67 -5.91
N GLY A 308 -18.58 -3.38 -6.55
CA GLY A 308 -18.35 -4.75 -6.98
C GLY A 308 -17.38 -4.86 -8.16
N THR A 309 -17.39 -6.03 -8.82
CA THR A 309 -16.55 -6.31 -9.99
C THR A 309 -17.36 -6.63 -11.25
N ASP A 310 -18.68 -6.53 -11.16
CA ASP A 310 -19.60 -6.77 -12.27
C ASP A 310 -19.58 -5.63 -13.31
N GLU A 311 -20.31 -5.81 -14.38
CA GLU A 311 -20.35 -4.84 -15.48
C GLU A 311 -20.96 -3.48 -15.06
N LYS A 312 -21.95 -3.48 -14.14
CA LYS A 312 -22.53 -2.23 -13.62
C LYS A 312 -21.53 -1.45 -12.77
N ALA A 313 -20.82 -2.15 -11.89
CA ALA A 313 -19.74 -1.54 -11.09
C ALA A 313 -18.65 -0.97 -11.99
N ARG A 314 -18.26 -1.69 -13.05
CA ARG A 314 -17.29 -1.22 -14.04
C ARG A 314 -17.80 0.04 -14.76
N ALA A 315 -19.05 0.07 -15.17
CA ALA A 315 -19.66 1.25 -15.82
C ALA A 315 -19.69 2.46 -14.88
N LEU A 316 -20.05 2.27 -13.60
CA LEU A 316 -19.99 3.32 -12.59
C LEU A 316 -18.57 3.84 -12.36
N PHE A 317 -17.61 2.92 -12.26
CA PHE A 317 -16.19 3.27 -12.07
C PHE A 317 -15.66 4.17 -13.19
N PHE A 318 -15.81 3.75 -14.45
CA PHE A 318 -15.34 4.54 -15.59
C PHE A 318 -16.17 5.81 -15.80
N GLY A 319 -17.48 5.74 -15.61
CA GLY A 319 -18.38 6.88 -15.77
C GLY A 319 -18.23 7.96 -14.70
N SER A 320 -17.60 7.68 -13.57
CA SER A 320 -17.35 8.65 -12.50
C SER A 320 -16.01 9.39 -12.63
N GLY A 321 -15.08 8.89 -13.45
CA GLY A 321 -13.77 9.49 -13.63
C GLY A 321 -12.80 9.37 -12.46
N VAL A 322 -13.10 8.55 -11.45
CA VAL A 322 -12.28 8.36 -10.23
C VAL A 322 -10.84 7.90 -10.49
N ILE A 323 -10.59 7.31 -11.66
CA ILE A 323 -9.23 6.90 -12.07
C ILE A 323 -8.26 8.10 -12.18
N SER A 324 -8.79 9.30 -12.32
CA SER A 324 -8.04 10.55 -12.41
C SER A 324 -8.42 11.52 -11.29
N ASP A 325 -8.87 10.98 -10.16
CA ASP A 325 -9.28 11.80 -9.01
C ASP A 325 -8.18 12.79 -8.61
N PRO A 326 -8.51 14.06 -8.32
CA PRO A 326 -7.52 15.05 -7.88
C PRO A 326 -6.93 14.72 -6.50
N ASP A 327 -7.68 14.03 -5.63
CA ASP A 327 -7.16 13.49 -4.38
C ASP A 327 -6.37 12.20 -4.68
N LEU A 328 -5.08 12.22 -4.42
CA LEU A 328 -4.17 11.14 -4.82
C LEU A 328 -4.44 9.84 -4.05
N THR A 329 -4.86 9.90 -2.78
CA THR A 329 -5.21 8.71 -2.00
C THR A 329 -6.49 8.07 -2.55
N THR A 330 -7.45 8.87 -3.01
CA THR A 330 -8.64 8.39 -3.71
C THR A 330 -8.28 7.78 -5.06
N ARG A 331 -7.33 8.39 -5.80
CA ARG A 331 -6.80 7.83 -7.05
C ARG A 331 -6.11 6.48 -6.82
N LEU A 332 -5.36 6.32 -5.73
CA LEU A 332 -4.78 5.01 -5.36
C LEU A 332 -5.88 3.96 -5.14
N ALA A 333 -6.94 4.30 -4.42
CA ALA A 333 -8.08 3.39 -4.25
C ALA A 333 -8.71 3.00 -5.60
N ALA A 334 -8.75 3.91 -6.58
CA ALA A 334 -9.20 3.61 -7.93
C ALA A 334 -8.23 2.66 -8.68
N PHE A 335 -6.92 2.82 -8.52
CA PHE A 335 -5.94 1.89 -9.09
C PHE A 335 -6.10 0.48 -8.48
N VAL A 336 -6.27 0.41 -7.16
CA VAL A 336 -6.55 -0.86 -6.46
C VAL A 336 -7.84 -1.50 -7.01
N LYS A 337 -8.92 -0.74 -7.18
CA LYS A 337 -10.18 -1.25 -7.74
C LYS A 337 -10.05 -1.68 -9.20
N LEU A 338 -9.30 -0.95 -10.01
CA LEU A 338 -9.04 -1.32 -11.40
C LEU A 338 -8.39 -2.71 -11.52
N ALA A 339 -7.52 -3.07 -10.57
CA ALA A 339 -6.90 -4.38 -10.52
C ALA A 339 -7.91 -5.54 -10.29
N GLU A 340 -9.07 -5.26 -9.69
CA GLU A 340 -10.10 -6.29 -9.44
C GLU A 340 -10.97 -6.58 -10.68
N PHE A 341 -10.99 -5.70 -11.67
CA PHE A 341 -11.78 -5.91 -12.88
C PHE A 341 -11.15 -6.93 -13.83
N PRO A 342 -11.96 -7.66 -14.61
CA PRO A 342 -11.44 -8.53 -15.66
C PRO A 342 -10.59 -7.79 -16.68
N THR A 343 -9.54 -8.42 -17.16
CA THR A 343 -8.65 -7.85 -18.19
C THR A 343 -9.39 -7.69 -19.52
N THR A 344 -9.36 -6.47 -20.07
CA THR A 344 -9.84 -6.13 -21.42
C THR A 344 -8.80 -5.30 -22.15
N GLU A 345 -8.90 -5.15 -23.47
CA GLU A 345 -7.95 -4.34 -24.24
C GLU A 345 -8.06 -2.84 -23.86
N GLU A 346 -9.24 -2.38 -23.45
CA GLU A 346 -9.43 -1.02 -22.95
C GLU A 346 -8.68 -0.81 -21.63
N ILE A 347 -8.74 -1.78 -20.71
CA ILE A 347 -8.00 -1.73 -19.44
C ILE A 347 -6.50 -1.79 -19.71
N LYS A 348 -6.02 -2.65 -20.61
CA LYS A 348 -4.59 -2.67 -20.99
C LYS A 348 -4.13 -1.32 -21.54
N THR A 349 -4.92 -0.72 -22.43
CA THR A 349 -4.63 0.60 -23.00
C THR A 349 -4.59 1.69 -21.91
N LEU A 350 -5.55 1.68 -20.99
CA LEU A 350 -5.55 2.59 -19.85
C LEU A 350 -4.30 2.40 -18.97
N VAL A 351 -3.97 1.16 -18.61
CA VAL A 351 -2.81 0.84 -17.77
C VAL A 351 -1.49 1.28 -18.43
N LYS A 352 -1.33 1.10 -19.76
CA LYS A 352 -0.18 1.65 -20.51
C LYS A 352 -0.03 3.16 -20.29
N ARG A 353 -1.13 3.91 -20.36
CA ARG A 353 -1.13 5.37 -20.17
C ARG A 353 -0.84 5.77 -18.75
N LEU A 354 -1.43 5.08 -17.76
CA LEU A 354 -1.13 5.33 -16.35
C LEU A 354 0.36 5.18 -16.06
N ASN A 355 1.01 4.16 -16.61
CA ASN A 355 2.45 3.95 -16.47
C ASN A 355 3.30 4.99 -17.20
N SER A 356 2.73 5.73 -18.16
CA SER A 356 3.41 6.80 -18.88
C SER A 356 3.17 8.19 -18.26
N ASP A 357 2.18 8.34 -17.37
CA ASP A 357 1.80 9.60 -16.74
C ASP A 357 2.91 10.10 -15.80
N PRO A 358 3.43 11.33 -16.00
CA PRO A 358 4.47 11.92 -15.16
C PRO A 358 4.07 12.00 -13.67
N LEU A 359 2.80 12.30 -13.37
CA LEU A 359 2.32 12.33 -11.98
C LEU A 359 2.41 10.96 -11.34
N VAL A 360 1.97 9.92 -12.05
CA VAL A 360 2.05 8.52 -11.57
C VAL A 360 3.50 8.09 -11.38
N LYS A 361 4.39 8.43 -12.32
CA LYS A 361 5.82 8.11 -12.21
C LYS A 361 6.52 8.76 -11.02
N ASN A 362 6.08 9.95 -10.63
CA ASN A 362 6.70 10.73 -9.56
C ASN A 362 6.09 10.47 -8.18
N ASP A 363 4.95 9.80 -8.08
CA ASP A 363 4.34 9.41 -6.81
C ASP A 363 4.64 7.94 -6.51
N GLU A 364 5.22 7.67 -5.36
CA GLU A 364 5.70 6.35 -4.98
C GLU A 364 4.61 5.28 -5.00
N TRP A 365 3.43 5.58 -4.44
CA TRP A 365 2.34 4.61 -4.33
C TRP A 365 1.60 4.41 -5.66
N LEU A 366 1.36 5.48 -6.41
CA LEU A 366 0.71 5.38 -7.72
C LEU A 366 1.60 4.64 -8.71
N HIS A 367 2.91 4.92 -8.70
CA HIS A 367 3.88 4.23 -9.55
C HIS A 367 3.86 2.71 -9.28
N GLU A 368 3.94 2.33 -8.00
CA GLU A 368 3.92 0.92 -7.61
C GLU A 368 2.60 0.23 -7.98
N ALA A 369 1.47 0.90 -7.72
CA ALA A 369 0.15 0.37 -8.11
C ALA A 369 0.01 0.25 -9.63
N ALA A 370 0.50 1.21 -10.41
CA ALA A 370 0.49 1.15 -11.88
C ALA A 370 1.35 0.00 -12.43
N ALA A 371 2.51 -0.24 -11.83
CA ALA A 371 3.37 -1.38 -12.21
C ALA A 371 2.69 -2.73 -11.92
N LEU A 372 2.01 -2.85 -10.77
CA LEU A 372 1.21 -4.05 -10.45
C LEU A 372 0.04 -4.24 -11.41
N LEU A 373 -0.65 -3.15 -11.78
CA LEU A 373 -1.71 -3.19 -12.80
C LEU A 373 -1.16 -3.65 -14.15
N ALA A 374 0.00 -3.15 -14.55
CA ALA A 374 0.65 -3.55 -15.80
C ALA A 374 0.95 -5.05 -15.84
N LYS A 375 1.47 -5.60 -14.74
CA LYS A 375 1.75 -7.02 -14.59
C LYS A 375 0.45 -7.84 -14.56
N LYS A 376 -0.52 -7.45 -13.73
CA LYS A 376 -1.79 -8.17 -13.56
C LYS A 376 -2.60 -8.26 -14.86
N HIS A 377 -2.68 -7.18 -15.61
CA HIS A 377 -3.42 -7.10 -16.87
C HIS A 377 -2.56 -7.45 -18.09
N LYS A 378 -1.26 -7.77 -17.90
CA LYS A 378 -0.32 -8.01 -19.01
C LYS A 378 -0.39 -6.86 -20.03
N ALA A 379 -0.34 -5.62 -19.52
CA ALA A 379 -0.59 -4.44 -20.34
C ALA A 379 0.67 -3.87 -20.97
N LEU A 380 1.86 -4.11 -20.41
CA LEU A 380 3.11 -3.57 -20.90
C LEU A 380 3.95 -4.70 -21.51
N ASN A 381 4.46 -4.44 -22.71
CA ASN A 381 5.51 -5.23 -23.31
C ASN A 381 6.83 -4.49 -23.10
N TYR A 382 7.73 -5.11 -22.36
CA TYR A 382 9.06 -4.58 -22.18
C TYR A 382 10.04 -5.34 -23.06
N LYS A 383 10.92 -4.60 -23.70
CA LYS A 383 12.15 -5.14 -24.26
C LYS A 383 13.25 -5.02 -23.23
N GLU A 384 13.92 -6.12 -22.95
CA GLU A 384 15.11 -6.09 -22.11
C GLU A 384 16.25 -5.37 -22.86
N GLY A 385 16.82 -4.36 -22.21
CA GLY A 385 18.04 -3.71 -22.63
C GLY A 385 19.26 -4.64 -22.48
N PRO A 386 20.46 -4.16 -22.80
CA PRO A 386 21.69 -4.92 -22.55
C PRO A 386 21.84 -5.29 -21.06
N ASN A 387 22.42 -6.46 -20.79
CA ASN A 387 22.81 -6.82 -19.44
C ASN A 387 23.90 -5.87 -18.92
N LEU A 388 23.64 -5.26 -17.78
CA LEU A 388 24.55 -4.28 -17.16
C LEU A 388 25.65 -4.93 -16.30
N LEU A 389 25.45 -6.18 -15.86
CA LEU A 389 26.39 -6.86 -14.99
C LEU A 389 27.66 -7.25 -15.73
N PRO A 390 28.84 -7.09 -15.10
CA PRO A 390 30.08 -7.61 -15.67
C PRO A 390 30.07 -9.14 -15.57
N ASN A 391 30.61 -9.81 -16.57
CA ASN A 391 30.84 -11.26 -16.56
C ASN A 391 29.64 -12.07 -15.99
N PRO A 392 28.47 -11.94 -16.59
CA PRO A 392 27.19 -12.38 -16.00
C PRO A 392 27.03 -13.90 -15.91
N SER A 393 27.72 -14.66 -16.76
CA SER A 393 27.74 -16.14 -16.75
C SER A 393 29.06 -16.68 -16.19
N PHE A 394 29.84 -15.82 -15.50
CA PHE A 394 31.05 -16.17 -14.75
C PHE A 394 32.20 -16.77 -15.57
N GLU A 395 32.24 -16.53 -16.88
CA GLU A 395 33.18 -17.14 -17.81
C GLU A 395 34.64 -16.64 -17.69
N LEU A 396 34.82 -15.44 -17.13
CA LEU A 396 36.15 -14.85 -16.89
C LEU A 396 36.52 -14.98 -15.43
N LEU A 397 37.72 -15.51 -15.16
CA LEU A 397 38.24 -15.71 -13.80
C LEU A 397 39.26 -14.65 -13.43
N GLY A 398 39.09 -14.07 -12.25
CA GLY A 398 40.09 -13.20 -11.61
C GLY A 398 41.27 -13.98 -11.05
N ALA A 399 42.32 -13.26 -10.65
CA ALA A 399 43.54 -13.84 -10.06
C ALA A 399 43.30 -14.58 -8.73
N ASP A 400 42.18 -14.30 -8.07
CA ASP A 400 41.72 -14.95 -6.83
C ASP A 400 40.89 -16.22 -7.06
N GLY A 401 40.68 -16.61 -8.33
CA GLY A 401 39.89 -17.75 -8.74
C GLY A 401 38.36 -17.54 -8.65
N LEU A 402 37.91 -16.32 -8.32
CA LEU A 402 36.49 -15.92 -8.39
C LEU A 402 36.18 -15.27 -9.74
N PRO A 403 34.90 -15.12 -10.09
CA PRO A 403 34.53 -14.47 -11.36
C PRO A 403 35.02 -13.02 -11.41
N GLU A 404 35.67 -12.64 -12.51
CA GLU A 404 36.13 -11.27 -12.72
C GLU A 404 34.95 -10.27 -12.64
N GLY A 405 35.16 -9.14 -11.92
CA GLY A 405 34.14 -8.11 -11.71
C GLY A 405 33.21 -8.39 -10.53
N TRP A 406 33.28 -9.57 -9.93
CA TRP A 406 32.50 -9.91 -8.72
C TRP A 406 33.37 -9.90 -7.47
N LYS A 407 32.82 -9.42 -6.35
CA LYS A 407 33.49 -9.32 -5.07
C LYS A 407 32.74 -10.09 -4.01
N ARG A 408 33.45 -10.63 -3.01
CA ARG A 408 32.84 -11.33 -1.90
C ARG A 408 32.39 -10.36 -0.81
N ARG A 409 31.24 -10.65 -0.18
CA ARG A 409 30.70 -9.97 0.99
C ARG A 409 30.17 -11.01 1.98
N ASP A 410 30.58 -10.89 3.25
CA ASP A 410 30.08 -11.72 4.34
C ASP A 410 29.41 -10.79 5.36
N TYR A 411 28.22 -11.15 5.79
CA TYR A 411 27.42 -10.38 6.73
C TYR A 411 27.51 -10.99 8.13
N GLY A 412 27.72 -10.15 9.15
CA GLY A 412 27.61 -10.52 10.56
C GLY A 412 28.45 -11.72 10.98
N ARG A 413 29.78 -11.65 10.89
CA ARG A 413 30.67 -12.70 11.43
C ARG A 413 30.50 -12.82 12.94
N GLN A 414 29.73 -13.83 13.38
CA GLN A 414 29.83 -14.31 14.74
C GLN A 414 31.10 -15.15 14.87
N PRO A 415 31.82 -15.09 16.02
CA PRO A 415 32.91 -16.01 16.30
C PRO A 415 32.43 -17.47 16.18
N GLY A 416 33.02 -18.25 15.28
CA GLY A 416 32.61 -19.62 15.01
C GLY A 416 31.86 -19.83 13.68
N ASN A 417 31.49 -18.80 12.95
CA ASN A 417 31.07 -18.90 11.55
C ASN A 417 32.30 -19.21 10.69
N ALA A 418 32.64 -20.46 10.53
CA ALA A 418 33.58 -20.95 9.55
C ALA A 418 33.00 -20.71 8.16
N GLY A 419 33.45 -19.71 7.52
CA GLY A 419 32.95 -19.07 6.33
C GLY A 419 32.41 -19.98 5.23
N ALA A 420 31.58 -19.37 4.41
CA ALA A 420 31.16 -19.92 3.14
C ALA A 420 32.36 -20.09 2.22
N GLU A 421 32.36 -21.14 1.45
CA GLU A 421 33.33 -21.41 0.38
C GLU A 421 32.67 -21.11 -0.97
N TRP A 422 33.22 -20.14 -1.69
CA TRP A 422 32.81 -19.78 -3.04
C TRP A 422 33.80 -20.37 -4.02
N THR A 423 33.29 -21.12 -5.00
CA THR A 423 34.12 -21.79 -6.02
C THR A 423 33.49 -21.67 -7.40
N VAL A 424 34.30 -21.53 -8.42
CA VAL A 424 33.86 -21.64 -9.80
C VAL A 424 33.89 -23.11 -10.21
N LEU A 425 32.84 -23.59 -10.82
CA LEU A 425 32.68 -24.95 -11.32
C LEU A 425 32.66 -24.94 -12.84
N SER A 426 33.12 -26.05 -13.45
CA SER A 426 33.11 -26.26 -14.89
C SER A 426 32.45 -27.58 -15.24
N GLY A 427 32.10 -27.72 -16.51
CA GLY A 427 31.57 -28.94 -17.10
C GLY A 427 30.04 -29.01 -17.11
N PRO A 428 29.46 -29.72 -18.06
CA PRO A 428 28.04 -29.64 -18.44
C PRO A 428 27.06 -30.06 -17.33
N ALA A 429 27.51 -30.82 -16.33
CA ALA A 429 26.67 -31.17 -15.17
C ALA A 429 26.57 -30.05 -14.12
N ASN A 430 27.44 -29.06 -14.19
CA ASN A 430 27.59 -28.03 -13.20
C ASN A 430 27.11 -26.66 -13.65
N VAL A 431 27.01 -26.42 -14.95
CA VAL A 431 26.66 -25.13 -15.55
C VAL A 431 25.21 -25.14 -16.03
N HIS A 432 24.58 -23.96 -16.06
CA HIS A 432 23.31 -23.77 -16.78
C HIS A 432 23.60 -23.49 -18.27
N SER A 433 24.57 -22.59 -18.53
CA SER A 433 25.08 -22.34 -19.87
C SER A 433 26.58 -22.09 -19.83
N GLY A 434 27.23 -21.97 -21.01
CA GLY A 434 28.66 -21.68 -21.09
C GLY A 434 29.58 -22.77 -20.53
N GLU A 435 30.72 -22.37 -19.99
CA GLU A 435 31.77 -23.25 -19.45
C GLU A 435 31.84 -23.21 -17.91
N HIS A 436 31.33 -22.15 -17.26
CA HIS A 436 31.49 -21.89 -15.83
C HIS A 436 30.17 -21.55 -15.13
N SER A 437 30.09 -21.90 -13.87
CA SER A 437 29.07 -21.43 -12.92
C SER A 437 29.71 -21.19 -11.56
N VAL A 438 28.96 -20.60 -10.62
CA VAL A 438 29.46 -20.35 -9.26
C VAL A 438 28.70 -21.20 -8.26
N ARG A 439 29.44 -21.82 -7.34
CA ARG A 439 28.90 -22.56 -6.20
C ARG A 439 29.30 -21.90 -4.90
N CYS A 440 28.35 -21.78 -3.98
CA CYS A 440 28.60 -21.45 -2.57
C CYS A 440 28.28 -22.65 -1.68
N ILE A 441 29.21 -23.10 -0.87
CA ILE A 441 29.01 -24.11 0.16
C ILE A 441 29.03 -23.42 1.51
N THR A 442 27.98 -23.63 2.31
CA THR A 442 27.94 -23.18 3.69
C THR A 442 27.68 -24.37 4.60
N ARG A 443 28.53 -24.56 5.59
CA ARG A 443 28.39 -25.66 6.57
C ARG A 443 27.69 -25.23 7.86
N ASP A 444 27.64 -23.91 8.09
CA ASP A 444 27.05 -23.27 9.25
C ASP A 444 26.03 -22.18 8.84
N ASN A 445 25.50 -21.44 9.82
CA ASN A 445 24.61 -20.31 9.58
C ASN A 445 25.41 -19.11 9.02
N ALA A 446 25.81 -19.19 7.76
CA ALA A 446 26.46 -18.09 7.06
C ALA A 446 25.42 -17.18 6.37
N ASP A 447 25.76 -15.92 6.24
CA ASP A 447 25.07 -14.95 5.39
C ASP A 447 26.13 -14.32 4.49
N THR A 448 26.14 -14.67 3.20
CA THR A 448 27.26 -14.39 2.29
C THR A 448 26.78 -14.15 0.87
N SER A 449 27.49 -13.36 0.11
CA SER A 449 27.22 -13.13 -1.31
C SER A 449 28.50 -12.91 -2.13
N LEU A 450 28.45 -13.19 -3.42
CA LEU A 450 29.24 -12.44 -4.39
C LEU A 450 28.37 -11.32 -4.95
N PHE A 451 28.97 -10.15 -5.20
CA PHE A 451 28.25 -8.99 -5.68
C PHE A 451 29.03 -8.23 -6.75
N ALA A 452 28.29 -7.63 -7.65
CA ALA A 452 28.76 -6.65 -8.60
C ALA A 452 28.00 -5.33 -8.44
N THR A 453 28.71 -4.22 -8.55
CA THR A 453 28.13 -2.88 -8.48
C THR A 453 28.20 -2.24 -9.86
N VAL A 454 27.07 -1.72 -10.32
CA VAL A 454 26.92 -1.14 -11.65
C VAL A 454 26.15 0.18 -11.61
N PRO A 455 26.47 1.15 -12.49
CA PRO A 455 25.68 2.35 -12.66
C PRO A 455 24.32 2.02 -13.25
N ILE A 456 23.29 2.70 -12.78
CA ILE A 456 21.91 2.61 -13.30
C ILE A 456 21.32 4.02 -13.43
N LYS A 457 20.26 4.17 -14.20
CA LYS A 457 19.51 5.42 -14.32
C LYS A 457 18.52 5.56 -13.16
N PRO A 458 18.33 6.75 -12.57
CA PRO A 458 17.27 6.95 -11.58
C PRO A 458 15.89 6.84 -12.23
N HIS A 459 14.85 6.58 -11.42
CA HIS A 459 13.44 6.46 -11.81
C HIS A 459 13.19 5.52 -13.01
N THR A 460 13.98 4.47 -13.11
CA THR A 460 13.98 3.55 -14.25
C THR A 460 13.69 2.13 -13.77
N ASP A 461 12.87 1.42 -14.55
CA ASP A 461 12.51 0.05 -14.24
C ASP A 461 13.57 -0.93 -14.74
N TYR A 462 13.90 -1.90 -13.91
CA TYR A 462 14.89 -2.94 -14.16
C TYR A 462 14.32 -4.33 -13.90
N LYS A 463 14.82 -5.31 -14.65
CA LYS A 463 14.63 -6.73 -14.37
C LYS A 463 15.97 -7.31 -13.88
N LEU A 464 15.94 -7.91 -12.69
CA LEU A 464 17.00 -8.77 -12.18
C LEU A 464 16.56 -10.21 -12.35
N SER A 465 17.33 -11.03 -13.03
CA SER A 465 17.07 -12.45 -13.19
C SER A 465 18.35 -13.28 -13.18
N GLY A 466 18.22 -14.58 -13.03
CA GLY A 466 19.33 -15.51 -13.12
C GLY A 466 18.89 -16.93 -12.82
N TRP A 467 19.79 -17.88 -13.01
CA TRP A 467 19.54 -19.28 -12.77
C TRP A 467 20.19 -19.74 -11.46
N VAL A 468 19.41 -20.43 -10.64
CA VAL A 468 19.86 -20.93 -9.36
C VAL A 468 19.53 -22.40 -9.19
N ARG A 469 20.36 -23.12 -8.43
CA ARG A 469 20.17 -24.51 -8.07
C ARG A 469 20.56 -24.71 -6.61
N GLY A 470 19.72 -25.36 -5.82
CA GLY A 470 19.94 -25.60 -4.39
C GLY A 470 20.09 -27.06 -4.06
N HIS A 471 21.03 -27.42 -3.17
CA HIS A 471 21.14 -28.74 -2.60
C HIS A 471 21.28 -28.67 -1.07
N ALA A 472 20.55 -29.52 -0.37
CA ALA A 472 20.56 -29.61 1.10
C ALA A 472 20.38 -28.27 1.84
N LEU A 473 19.62 -27.35 1.26
CA LEU A 473 19.36 -26.02 1.83
C LEU A 473 18.60 -26.11 3.16
N LYS A 474 19.08 -25.35 4.15
CA LYS A 474 18.40 -25.08 5.43
C LYS A 474 18.01 -23.60 5.59
N GLY A 475 18.32 -22.79 4.61
CA GLY A 475 17.99 -21.38 4.51
C GLY A 475 17.52 -21.03 3.11
N LYS A 476 18.11 -20.02 2.49
CA LYS A 476 17.71 -19.55 1.15
C LYS A 476 18.90 -19.25 0.25
N ILE A 477 18.67 -19.38 -1.04
CA ILE A 477 19.44 -18.72 -2.09
C ILE A 477 18.52 -17.81 -2.90
N SER A 478 19.01 -16.66 -3.32
CA SER A 478 18.29 -15.66 -4.10
C SER A 478 19.26 -14.69 -4.80
N LEU A 479 18.73 -13.88 -5.70
CA LEU A 479 19.41 -12.68 -6.19
C LEU A 479 18.75 -11.48 -5.53
N ASN A 480 19.54 -10.48 -5.11
CA ASN A 480 18.96 -9.26 -4.57
C ASN A 480 19.79 -8.02 -4.88
N ASP A 481 19.18 -6.86 -4.74
CA ASP A 481 19.88 -5.59 -4.66
C ASP A 481 20.22 -5.26 -3.20
N HIS A 482 21.48 -4.98 -2.92
CA HIS A 482 21.95 -4.70 -1.56
C HIS A 482 21.23 -3.53 -0.90
N TYR A 483 20.73 -2.59 -1.68
CA TYR A 483 19.97 -1.44 -1.16
C TYR A 483 18.52 -1.78 -0.79
N GLY A 484 18.12 -3.05 -0.85
CA GLY A 484 16.83 -3.54 -0.40
C GLY A 484 15.66 -3.25 -1.34
N ARG A 485 15.92 -2.83 -2.59
CA ARG A 485 14.87 -2.53 -3.58
C ARG A 485 14.30 -3.76 -4.26
N ALA A 486 15.06 -4.84 -4.31
CA ALA A 486 14.70 -6.06 -5.02
C ALA A 486 15.27 -7.31 -4.34
N GLU A 487 14.50 -8.38 -4.31
CA GLU A 487 14.92 -9.75 -4.04
C GLU A 487 14.06 -10.69 -4.88
N THR A 488 14.69 -11.60 -5.62
CA THR A 488 13.97 -12.63 -6.39
C THR A 488 13.27 -13.62 -5.48
N GLU A 489 12.50 -14.54 -6.07
CA GLU A 489 11.99 -15.68 -5.31
C GLU A 489 13.12 -16.37 -4.57
N LYS A 490 12.79 -16.76 -3.33
CA LYS A 490 13.73 -17.44 -2.42
C LYS A 490 13.65 -18.94 -2.66
N VAL A 491 14.70 -19.53 -3.17
CA VAL A 491 14.79 -20.99 -3.22
C VAL A 491 15.26 -21.50 -1.87
N THR A 492 14.37 -22.19 -1.17
CA THR A 492 14.57 -22.68 0.21
C THR A 492 14.60 -24.20 0.30
N ARG A 493 14.47 -24.90 -0.82
CA ARG A 493 14.42 -26.37 -0.90
C ARG A 493 15.42 -26.89 -1.91
N ASP A 494 15.76 -28.17 -1.76
CA ASP A 494 16.55 -28.90 -2.74
C ASP A 494 15.83 -28.93 -4.09
N THR A 495 16.51 -28.47 -5.14
CA THR A 495 15.98 -28.41 -6.51
C THR A 495 16.15 -29.73 -7.27
N LYS A 496 16.62 -30.79 -6.60
CA LYS A 496 16.87 -32.11 -7.18
C LYS A 496 17.77 -32.07 -8.42
N GLY A 497 18.78 -31.20 -8.37
CA GLY A 497 19.74 -31.02 -9.46
C GLY A 497 19.24 -30.17 -10.64
N GLN A 498 18.02 -29.67 -10.59
CA GLN A 498 17.45 -28.83 -11.66
C GLN A 498 17.78 -27.35 -11.43
N TRP A 499 18.15 -26.65 -12.50
CA TRP A 499 18.23 -25.22 -12.52
C TRP A 499 16.83 -24.59 -12.53
N GLN A 500 16.66 -23.51 -11.79
CA GLN A 500 15.43 -22.73 -11.71
C GLN A 500 15.75 -21.27 -12.05
N GLU A 501 15.01 -20.71 -12.97
CA GLU A 501 15.06 -19.28 -13.22
C GLU A 501 14.36 -18.55 -12.07
N VAL A 502 14.99 -17.49 -11.59
CA VAL A 502 14.43 -16.57 -10.57
C VAL A 502 14.51 -15.15 -11.12
N GLU A 503 13.46 -14.36 -10.90
CA GLU A 503 13.44 -12.99 -11.41
C GLU A 503 12.70 -12.03 -10.48
N VAL A 504 12.98 -10.73 -10.62
CA VAL A 504 12.24 -9.66 -9.96
C VAL A 504 12.32 -8.38 -10.78
N LEU A 505 11.20 -7.65 -10.82
CA LEU A 505 11.13 -6.31 -11.39
C LEU A 505 11.24 -5.29 -10.27
N PHE A 506 11.99 -4.21 -10.49
CA PHE A 506 12.09 -3.13 -9.51
C PHE A 506 12.36 -1.79 -10.18
N ASN A 507 11.99 -0.71 -9.51
CA ASN A 507 12.33 0.66 -9.91
C ASN A 507 13.56 1.14 -9.14
N SER A 508 14.48 1.80 -9.84
CA SER A 508 15.72 2.36 -9.25
C SER A 508 15.47 3.49 -8.26
N LYS A 509 14.31 4.15 -8.32
CA LYS A 509 13.99 5.37 -7.55
C LYS A 509 15.07 6.43 -7.78
N GLU A 510 15.50 7.13 -6.75
CA GLU A 510 16.55 8.16 -6.81
C GLU A 510 17.98 7.61 -7.00
N LYS A 511 18.13 6.29 -7.02
CA LYS A 511 19.46 5.68 -7.03
C LYS A 511 20.08 5.65 -8.43
N THR A 512 21.35 5.94 -8.49
CA THR A 512 22.17 5.91 -9.70
C THR A 512 23.11 4.70 -9.75
N GLU A 513 22.99 3.81 -8.77
CA GLU A 513 23.82 2.61 -8.62
C GLU A 513 22.98 1.43 -8.13
N ALA A 514 23.28 0.23 -8.62
CA ALA A 514 22.77 -1.04 -8.11
C ALA A 514 23.94 -1.92 -7.66
N SER A 515 23.79 -2.58 -6.51
CA SER A 515 24.74 -3.56 -5.99
C SER A 515 24.07 -4.92 -5.93
N ILE A 516 24.24 -5.69 -6.99
CA ILE A 516 23.55 -6.97 -7.18
C ILE A 516 24.34 -8.09 -6.52
N ASN A 517 23.68 -8.83 -5.65
CA ASN A 517 24.22 -10.00 -4.99
C ASN A 517 23.63 -11.28 -5.55
N ILE A 518 24.46 -12.32 -5.72
CA ILE A 518 24.06 -13.70 -5.63
C ILE A 518 24.21 -14.09 -4.16
N LEU A 519 23.08 -14.34 -3.47
CA LEU A 519 23.00 -14.40 -2.02
C LEU A 519 22.77 -15.84 -1.54
N HIS A 520 23.54 -16.25 -0.54
CA HIS A 520 23.33 -17.51 0.17
C HIS A 520 23.21 -17.27 1.67
N VAL A 521 22.11 -17.72 2.26
CA VAL A 521 21.84 -17.59 3.70
C VAL A 521 21.63 -18.96 4.33
N ALA A 522 22.26 -19.18 5.47
CA ALA A 522 22.27 -20.41 6.27
C ALA A 522 22.98 -21.59 5.57
N LYS A 523 22.70 -22.82 6.01
CA LYS A 523 23.42 -24.04 5.62
C LYS A 523 22.94 -24.62 4.30
N GLY A 524 23.86 -25.08 3.46
CA GLY A 524 23.58 -25.81 2.21
C GLY A 524 24.53 -25.46 1.08
N ASP A 525 24.20 -25.95 -0.10
CA ASP A 525 24.93 -25.68 -1.35
C ASP A 525 24.03 -24.88 -2.28
N GLY A 526 24.46 -23.70 -2.69
CA GLY A 526 23.82 -22.85 -3.67
C GLY A 526 24.65 -22.76 -4.94
N TYR A 527 24.04 -22.84 -6.10
CA TYR A 527 24.67 -22.71 -7.41
C TYR A 527 23.98 -21.57 -8.15
N PHE A 528 24.76 -20.79 -8.90
CA PHE A 528 24.30 -19.59 -9.59
C PHE A 528 24.93 -19.54 -10.98
N ASP A 529 24.14 -19.10 -11.95
CA ASP A 529 24.58 -18.91 -13.32
C ASP A 529 23.72 -17.89 -14.06
N ASP A 530 24.21 -17.35 -15.18
CA ASP A 530 23.46 -16.48 -16.11
C ASP A 530 22.70 -15.32 -15.42
N VAL A 531 23.38 -14.57 -14.57
CA VAL A 531 22.77 -13.44 -13.83
C VAL A 531 22.62 -12.23 -14.74
N LYS A 532 21.46 -11.62 -14.77
CA LYS A 532 21.14 -10.47 -15.62
C LYS A 532 20.54 -9.33 -14.82
N LEU A 533 21.01 -8.12 -15.10
CA LEU A 533 20.33 -6.87 -14.72
C LEU A 533 20.11 -6.08 -16.01
N CYS A 534 18.88 -5.99 -16.45
CA CYS A 534 18.52 -5.31 -17.70
C CYS A 534 17.57 -4.14 -17.41
N GLU A 535 17.80 -3.01 -18.07
CA GLU A 535 16.81 -1.93 -18.14
C GLU A 535 15.58 -2.44 -18.88
N LEU A 536 14.39 -2.17 -18.37
CA LEU A 536 13.14 -2.46 -19.04
C LEU A 536 12.75 -1.26 -19.92
N ILE A 537 12.90 -1.45 -21.21
CA ILE A 537 12.54 -0.46 -22.21
C ILE A 537 11.13 -0.79 -22.68
N LEU A 538 10.18 0.12 -22.42
CA LEU A 538 8.83 -0.01 -22.97
C LEU A 538 8.95 -0.14 -24.50
N GLU A 539 8.42 -1.23 -25.04
CA GLU A 539 8.16 -1.28 -26.48
C GLU A 539 7.09 -0.23 -26.75
N ASP A 540 7.51 0.87 -27.35
CA ASP A 540 6.59 1.83 -27.91
C ASP A 540 5.76 1.10 -28.99
N ASP A 541 4.56 0.67 -28.65
CA ASP A 541 3.45 0.68 -29.56
C ASP A 541 3.14 2.18 -29.84
N ALA A 542 4.06 2.86 -30.45
CA ALA A 542 3.78 4.12 -31.08
C ALA A 542 2.82 3.79 -32.24
N ASP A 543 1.53 3.66 -31.90
CA ASP A 543 0.48 3.90 -32.86
C ASP A 543 0.82 5.26 -33.48
N LYS A 544 1.39 5.25 -34.68
CA LYS A 544 1.68 6.47 -35.43
C LYS A 544 0.35 7.18 -35.58
N VAL A 545 0.10 8.18 -34.72
CA VAL A 545 -1.11 8.98 -34.77
C VAL A 545 -1.08 9.70 -36.13
N VAL A 546 -1.93 9.24 -37.03
CA VAL A 546 -2.22 9.97 -38.26
C VAL A 546 -3.23 11.09 -37.96
N ALA A 547 -3.40 12.03 -38.89
CA ALA A 547 -4.38 13.12 -38.75
C ALA A 547 -5.76 12.56 -38.35
N GLY A 548 -6.42 13.20 -37.37
CA GLY A 548 -7.70 12.73 -36.88
C GLY A 548 -8.78 12.72 -37.98
N ASP A 549 -9.61 11.70 -38.02
CA ASP A 549 -10.73 11.53 -38.93
C ASP A 549 -12.04 11.92 -38.23
N PRO A 550 -12.72 13.00 -38.65
CA PRO A 550 -13.96 13.44 -38.01
C PRO A 550 -15.10 12.40 -38.04
N LYS A 551 -15.16 11.54 -39.07
CA LYS A 551 -16.22 10.50 -39.15
C LYS A 551 -15.99 9.38 -38.13
N ARG A 552 -14.74 8.95 -37.98
CA ARG A 552 -14.41 8.00 -36.92
C ARG A 552 -14.64 8.64 -35.54
N GLY A 553 -14.26 9.91 -35.39
CA GLY A 553 -14.49 10.68 -34.16
C GLY A 553 -15.96 10.80 -33.80
N GLU A 554 -16.84 11.02 -34.79
CA GLU A 554 -18.31 11.01 -34.57
C GLU A 554 -18.81 9.67 -34.07
N ASN A 555 -18.36 8.56 -34.67
CA ASN A 555 -18.74 7.23 -34.24
C ASN A 555 -18.27 6.94 -32.80
N ILE A 556 -17.05 7.35 -32.44
CA ILE A 556 -16.53 7.24 -31.07
C ILE A 556 -17.37 8.06 -30.10
N PHE A 557 -17.71 9.29 -30.44
CA PHE A 557 -18.54 10.17 -29.63
C PHE A 557 -19.89 9.52 -29.24
N TRP A 558 -20.54 8.87 -30.20
CA TRP A 558 -21.86 8.26 -30.01
C TRP A 558 -21.84 6.84 -29.43
N HIS A 559 -20.81 6.06 -29.71
CA HIS A 559 -20.87 4.60 -29.53
C HIS A 559 -19.70 3.99 -28.76
N HIS A 560 -18.69 4.80 -28.34
CA HIS A 560 -17.57 4.22 -27.60
C HIS A 560 -18.01 3.70 -26.23
N PRO A 561 -17.72 2.43 -25.88
CA PRO A 561 -18.30 1.77 -24.71
C PRO A 561 -17.89 2.39 -23.36
N ILE A 562 -16.71 3.04 -23.30
CA ILE A 562 -16.18 3.62 -22.07
C ILE A 562 -16.23 5.16 -22.11
N ALA A 563 -15.76 5.79 -23.19
CA ALA A 563 -15.74 7.25 -23.30
C ALA A 563 -17.14 7.86 -23.26
N ALA A 564 -18.13 7.18 -23.89
CA ALA A 564 -19.56 7.46 -23.78
C ALA A 564 -19.92 8.95 -23.73
N CYS A 565 -19.34 9.76 -24.61
CA CYS A 565 -19.41 11.24 -24.58
C CYS A 565 -20.86 11.76 -24.50
N MET A 566 -21.77 11.09 -25.20
CA MET A 566 -23.20 11.39 -25.20
C MET A 566 -23.89 11.21 -23.84
N ASN A 567 -23.30 10.46 -22.91
CA ASN A 567 -23.87 10.27 -21.57
C ASN A 567 -23.72 11.54 -20.71
N CYS A 568 -22.80 12.43 -21.08
CA CYS A 568 -22.56 13.69 -20.39
C CYS A 568 -22.90 14.91 -21.26
N HIS A 569 -22.65 14.84 -22.57
CA HIS A 569 -22.79 15.98 -23.46
C HIS A 569 -24.00 15.87 -24.40
N MET A 570 -24.64 16.98 -24.63
CA MET A 570 -25.70 17.11 -25.62
C MET A 570 -25.13 17.62 -26.95
N LEU A 571 -25.58 17.04 -28.06
CA LEU A 571 -25.28 17.46 -29.42
C LEU A 571 -26.49 17.22 -30.33
N GLY A 572 -26.95 18.27 -31.02
CA GLY A 572 -28.10 18.20 -31.91
C GLY A 572 -29.40 17.76 -31.20
N GLY A 573 -29.60 18.13 -29.96
CA GLY A 573 -30.74 17.75 -29.12
C GLY A 573 -30.73 16.31 -28.62
N LYS A 574 -29.67 15.54 -28.82
CA LYS A 574 -29.46 14.17 -28.32
C LYS A 574 -28.34 14.14 -27.29
N GLY A 575 -28.41 13.21 -26.35
CA GLY A 575 -27.42 13.05 -25.29
C GLY A 575 -27.92 13.58 -23.94
N SER A 576 -27.01 14.05 -23.09
CA SER A 576 -27.27 14.45 -21.70
C SER A 576 -26.84 15.90 -21.43
N THR A 577 -27.40 16.48 -20.36
CA THR A 577 -27.07 17.84 -19.87
C THR A 577 -26.17 17.83 -18.65
N VAL A 578 -25.55 16.72 -18.32
CA VAL A 578 -24.57 16.59 -17.21
C VAL A 578 -23.34 17.44 -17.47
N GLY A 579 -22.89 17.48 -18.72
CA GLY A 579 -21.83 18.36 -19.20
C GLY A 579 -22.34 19.45 -20.15
N PRO A 580 -21.50 20.40 -20.54
CA PRO A 580 -21.86 21.47 -21.46
C PRO A 580 -22.28 20.95 -22.84
N PRO A 581 -23.31 21.57 -23.49
CA PRO A 581 -23.68 21.22 -24.85
C PRO A 581 -22.57 21.55 -25.83
N LEU A 582 -22.36 20.68 -26.82
CA LEU A 582 -21.26 20.80 -27.78
C LEU A 582 -21.69 21.44 -29.11
N ASP A 583 -22.97 21.74 -29.29
CA ASP A 583 -23.43 22.47 -30.46
C ASP A 583 -22.64 23.77 -30.63
N GLY A 584 -22.00 23.94 -31.77
CA GLY A 584 -21.23 25.17 -32.09
C GLY A 584 -19.98 25.38 -31.24
N ILE A 585 -19.44 24.35 -30.57
CA ILE A 585 -18.27 24.49 -29.65
C ILE A 585 -17.02 25.01 -30.37
N ALA A 586 -16.76 24.56 -31.61
CA ALA A 586 -15.61 24.99 -32.38
C ALA A 586 -15.71 26.45 -32.88
N GLY A 587 -16.90 27.04 -32.82
CA GLY A 587 -17.10 28.48 -33.05
C GLY A 587 -16.90 29.35 -31.81
N ARG A 588 -17.00 28.72 -30.60
CA ARG A 588 -16.90 29.43 -29.31
C ARG A 588 -15.55 29.23 -28.62
N GLN A 589 -14.85 28.16 -28.95
CA GLN A 589 -13.60 27.77 -28.30
C GLN A 589 -12.54 27.41 -29.36
N ASN A 590 -11.29 27.61 -29.02
CA ASN A 590 -10.17 27.25 -29.90
C ASN A 590 -9.72 25.80 -29.69
N GLU A 591 -8.89 25.31 -30.61
CA GLU A 591 -8.35 23.94 -30.56
C GLU A 591 -7.56 23.66 -29.27
N ALA A 592 -6.82 24.64 -28.73
CA ALA A 592 -6.04 24.49 -27.52
C ALA A 592 -6.96 24.23 -26.31
N TYR A 593 -8.06 24.98 -26.18
CA TYR A 593 -9.06 24.75 -25.13
C TYR A 593 -9.71 23.37 -25.25
N ILE A 594 -10.12 22.97 -26.47
CA ILE A 594 -10.71 21.64 -26.70
C ILE A 594 -9.73 20.52 -26.33
N THR A 595 -8.45 20.68 -26.74
CA THR A 595 -7.42 19.71 -26.39
C THR A 595 -7.21 19.63 -24.88
N GLN A 596 -7.11 20.78 -24.20
CA GLN A 596 -6.97 20.84 -22.75
C GLN A 596 -8.17 20.18 -22.03
N SER A 597 -9.40 20.50 -22.46
CA SER A 597 -10.62 19.92 -21.88
C SER A 597 -10.67 18.40 -22.03
N LEU A 598 -10.17 17.84 -23.13
CA LEU A 598 -10.08 16.41 -23.35
C LEU A 598 -8.99 15.75 -22.51
N MET A 599 -7.86 16.44 -22.29
CA MET A 599 -6.70 15.88 -21.60
C MET A 599 -6.71 16.14 -20.10
N GLU A 600 -7.12 17.33 -19.69
CA GLU A 600 -7.07 17.85 -18.31
C GLU A 600 -8.39 18.56 -17.96
N PRO A 601 -9.52 17.87 -17.90
CA PRO A 601 -10.85 18.48 -17.76
C PRO A 601 -11.04 19.25 -16.45
N ASN A 602 -10.16 19.07 -15.48
CA ASN A 602 -10.14 19.83 -14.22
C ASN A 602 -9.34 21.14 -14.30
N ALA A 603 -8.55 21.35 -15.35
CA ALA A 603 -7.72 22.55 -15.47
C ALA A 603 -8.57 23.82 -15.65
N ILE A 604 -9.64 23.73 -16.45
CA ILE A 604 -10.60 24.83 -16.66
C ILE A 604 -11.99 24.22 -16.76
N LEU A 605 -12.85 24.49 -15.77
CA LEU A 605 -14.26 24.10 -15.83
C LEU A 605 -15.01 24.98 -16.84
N ALA A 606 -15.94 24.36 -17.56
CA ALA A 606 -16.74 25.08 -18.54
C ALA A 606 -17.63 26.12 -17.86
N LYS A 607 -17.82 27.29 -18.53
CA LYS A 607 -18.69 28.35 -18.03
C LYS A 607 -20.11 27.85 -17.71
N GLY A 608 -20.55 28.11 -16.48
CA GLY A 608 -21.82 27.64 -15.93
C GLY A 608 -21.74 26.31 -15.18
N TYR A 609 -20.55 25.66 -15.16
CA TYR A 609 -20.29 24.41 -14.45
C TYR A 609 -19.25 24.57 -13.30
N GLU A 610 -18.86 25.79 -12.98
CA GLU A 610 -17.87 26.10 -11.94
C GLU A 610 -18.31 25.65 -10.54
N HIS A 611 -19.63 25.51 -10.33
CA HIS A 611 -20.21 25.01 -9.10
C HIS A 611 -19.87 23.56 -8.80
N LEU A 612 -19.44 22.77 -9.80
CA LEU A 612 -19.04 21.37 -9.62
C LEU A 612 -17.69 21.22 -8.91
N GLN A 613 -16.83 22.26 -8.94
CA GLN A 613 -15.45 22.25 -8.39
C GLN A 613 -14.52 21.18 -9.01
N ILE A 614 -15.06 20.04 -9.37
CA ILE A 614 -14.37 18.91 -10.03
C ILE A 614 -15.19 18.53 -11.26
N SER A 615 -14.53 18.37 -12.39
CA SER A 615 -15.18 17.89 -13.60
C SER A 615 -15.57 16.40 -13.46
N PRO A 616 -16.82 16.03 -13.71
CA PRO A 616 -17.19 14.61 -13.83
C PRO A 616 -16.67 13.96 -15.13
N MET A 617 -16.18 14.76 -16.07
CA MET A 617 -15.53 14.27 -17.29
C MET A 617 -14.14 13.72 -16.94
N PRO A 618 -13.85 12.44 -17.20
CA PRO A 618 -12.50 11.91 -17.03
C PRO A 618 -11.55 12.43 -18.13
N PRO A 619 -10.24 12.51 -17.88
CA PRO A 619 -9.27 12.78 -18.93
C PRO A 619 -9.39 11.76 -20.06
N MET A 620 -9.84 12.21 -21.24
CA MET A 620 -10.06 11.31 -22.39
C MET A 620 -8.75 10.69 -22.88
N GLY A 621 -7.61 11.34 -22.65
CA GLY A 621 -6.30 10.76 -22.86
C GLY A 621 -6.05 9.46 -22.10
N LEU A 622 -6.73 9.17 -21.00
CA LEU A 622 -6.63 7.92 -20.26
C LEU A 622 -7.61 6.83 -20.74
N ILE A 623 -8.61 7.20 -21.55
CA ILE A 623 -9.68 6.30 -21.98
C ILE A 623 -9.56 5.94 -23.47
N LEU A 624 -9.31 6.94 -24.30
CA LEU A 624 -9.21 6.80 -25.76
C LEU A 624 -7.77 6.48 -26.18
N LYS A 625 -7.60 5.61 -27.18
CA LYS A 625 -6.31 5.42 -27.83
C LYS A 625 -5.85 6.75 -28.46
N PRO A 626 -4.53 6.96 -28.69
CA PRO A 626 -4.03 8.19 -29.30
C PRO A 626 -4.72 8.56 -30.60
N GLN A 627 -5.00 7.56 -31.46
CA GLN A 627 -5.72 7.79 -32.71
C GLN A 627 -7.20 8.14 -32.48
N GLU A 628 -7.86 7.46 -31.55
CA GLU A 628 -9.27 7.72 -31.19
C GLU A 628 -9.43 9.12 -30.61
N LEU A 629 -8.50 9.55 -29.76
CA LEU A 629 -8.46 10.92 -29.21
C LEU A 629 -8.29 11.96 -30.33
N ALA A 630 -7.38 11.71 -31.28
CA ALA A 630 -7.19 12.57 -32.44
C ALA A 630 -8.46 12.64 -33.30
N ASP A 631 -9.14 11.52 -33.50
CA ASP A 631 -10.37 11.42 -34.26
C ASP A 631 -11.53 12.18 -33.58
N VAL A 632 -11.73 12.00 -32.26
CA VAL A 632 -12.75 12.72 -31.48
C VAL A 632 -12.47 14.22 -31.47
N LYS A 633 -11.21 14.62 -31.28
CA LYS A 633 -10.81 16.03 -31.38
C LYS A 633 -11.17 16.61 -32.76
N ALA A 634 -10.81 15.88 -33.83
CA ALA A 634 -11.13 16.30 -35.20
C ALA A 634 -12.64 16.44 -35.41
N PHE A 635 -13.45 15.53 -34.88
CA PHE A 635 -14.91 15.64 -34.93
C PHE A 635 -15.42 16.89 -34.18
N ILE A 636 -14.99 17.09 -32.93
CA ILE A 636 -15.42 18.25 -32.12
C ILE A 636 -15.08 19.57 -32.83
N LEU A 637 -13.94 19.64 -33.50
CA LEU A 637 -13.52 20.81 -34.29
C LEU A 637 -14.39 21.08 -35.54
N THR A 638 -15.22 20.12 -35.95
CA THR A 638 -16.22 20.36 -37.03
C THR A 638 -17.52 20.98 -36.53
N LEU A 639 -17.78 20.98 -35.21
CA LEU A 639 -19.01 21.46 -34.58
C LEU A 639 -18.99 23.01 -34.47
N LYS A 640 -19.23 23.66 -35.58
CA LYS A 640 -19.25 25.14 -35.71
C LYS A 640 -20.63 25.74 -35.49
#